data_0ddce14a9af284ef6927580d76903eda
#
_entry.id   0ddce14a9af284ef6927580d76903eda
#
_cell.length_a   1.000
_cell.length_b   1.000
_cell.length_c   1.000
_cell.angle_alpha   90.00
_cell.angle_beta   90.00
_cell.angle_gamma   90.00
#
_symmetry.space_group_name_H-M   'P 1'
#
loop_
_entity.id
_entity.type
_entity.pdbx_description
1 polymer ?
#
loop_
_entity_poly.entity_id
_entity_poly.type
_entity_poly.pdbx_seq_one_letter_code
_entity_poly.pdbx_strand_id
1 'polypeptide(L)'
;MPAHFTESSYEESIIELFEGMDYRYVYGPELERDYMNPLYVEDFEDSIYRINKGKDREAIKDAIYRITHIENGSLEKKNQVFTNYLQNGVDVSYFEDGKEKSDIVYLIDYENVSNNSFVVANQWTFIEHSNKRPDVILFINGMPLVLVELKSPSREEADVSEAYTQLRNYMLEIPSMFIYNQICVMSDQLTSKAGTITSGEDRYMEWKTKDGSYENTQFAQFDTFFEGMFEKERLLDIIKNFICFSNDGENIIKILAAYHQYFAVRKAITSTKKATVTNGKGGVFWHTQGSGKSLSMVFYAHLLQKALESPTIIVLTDRNDLDDQLFSQFSKCKDFLRQTPVQATSREHLRNLLDNIKVNGIIFTTMQKFEDSFDVLSDRRNIIVMADEAHRGQYGLEEKVKIIKNEKGEDEAKVVKGTARIIRNSLPNATFIGFTGTPISTKDKRTIEVFGNYIDVYDMTQAVEDGATRPVYYESRVIKLQLDENIIRLIDAEYDLMANSADEEVIQKSKKELGKMEAVLGADQTIESLVNDILLHYEDNRENLLTGKALIVAYSRPIAIKIYKKILEKRPDWTERVACVMTSSNKDPEEWHDIIGNKAHKEEVAVKFKNNDDPLKIAIVVDMWLTGFDVPSLATM
;
A
#
# COMPACT_ATOMS: atom_id res chain seq x y z
N MET A 1 -42.37 8.50 25.04
CA MET A 1 -41.00 9.01 24.86
C MET A 1 -40.33 8.02 23.91
N PRO A 2 -39.60 8.40 22.88
CA PRO A 2 -38.81 7.44 22.15
C PRO A 2 -37.83 6.81 23.13
N ALA A 3 -37.72 5.49 23.13
CA ALA A 3 -36.74 4.77 23.93
C ALA A 3 -35.35 5.33 23.57
N HIS A 4 -34.63 5.85 24.55
CA HIS A 4 -33.24 6.24 24.35
C HIS A 4 -32.46 4.96 24.04
N PHE A 5 -31.92 4.87 22.86
CA PHE A 5 -31.03 3.78 22.47
C PHE A 5 -29.75 3.91 23.31
N THR A 6 -29.48 2.92 24.13
CA THR A 6 -28.35 2.92 25.08
C THR A 6 -27.20 2.07 24.54
N GLU A 7 -26.01 2.24 25.11
CA GLU A 7 -24.84 1.39 24.82
C GLU A 7 -25.17 -0.09 25.01
N SER A 8 -25.92 -0.44 26.09
CA SER A 8 -26.38 -1.80 26.34
C SER A 8 -27.29 -2.35 25.23
N SER A 9 -28.20 -1.52 24.69
CA SER A 9 -29.06 -1.94 23.58
C SER A 9 -28.27 -2.12 22.28
N TYR A 10 -27.19 -1.36 22.12
CA TYR A 10 -26.29 -1.51 20.96
C TYR A 10 -25.45 -2.78 21.09
N GLU A 11 -24.90 -3.05 22.29
CA GLU A 11 -24.19 -4.29 22.60
C GLU A 11 -25.07 -5.52 22.32
N GLU A 12 -26.33 -5.52 22.76
CA GLU A 12 -27.31 -6.58 22.49
C GLU A 12 -27.52 -6.77 20.97
N SER A 13 -27.68 -5.69 20.20
CA SER A 13 -27.87 -5.77 18.75
C SER A 13 -26.67 -6.38 18.03
N ILE A 14 -25.45 -6.12 18.49
CA ILE A 14 -24.23 -6.72 17.94
C ILE A 14 -24.18 -8.21 18.28
N ILE A 15 -24.54 -8.61 19.51
CA ILE A 15 -24.59 -10.01 19.91
C ILE A 15 -25.60 -10.78 19.05
N GLU A 16 -26.83 -10.24 18.89
CA GLU A 16 -27.86 -10.85 18.03
C GLU A 16 -27.36 -11.02 16.58
N LEU A 17 -26.61 -10.05 16.06
CA LEU A 17 -26.01 -10.14 14.73
C LEU A 17 -24.99 -11.28 14.62
N PHE A 18 -24.14 -11.45 15.64
CA PHE A 18 -23.18 -12.56 15.67
C PHE A 18 -23.85 -13.92 15.84
N GLU A 19 -24.91 -14.01 16.68
CA GLU A 19 -25.74 -15.23 16.79
C GLU A 19 -26.39 -15.55 15.43
N GLY A 20 -26.85 -14.54 14.69
CA GLY A 20 -27.35 -14.68 13.32
C GLY A 20 -26.31 -15.21 12.33
N MET A 21 -25.01 -15.02 12.60
CA MET A 21 -23.88 -15.60 11.88
C MET A 21 -23.39 -16.94 12.47
N ASP A 22 -24.20 -17.58 13.32
CA ASP A 22 -23.91 -18.84 14.02
C ASP A 22 -22.72 -18.79 15.00
N TYR A 23 -22.38 -17.63 15.59
CA TYR A 23 -21.50 -17.55 16.74
C TYR A 23 -22.26 -17.99 18.01
N ARG A 24 -21.62 -18.75 18.86
CA ARG A 24 -22.17 -19.13 20.16
C ARG A 24 -22.03 -17.96 21.14
N TYR A 25 -23.14 -17.46 21.68
CA TYR A 25 -23.11 -16.42 22.69
C TYR A 25 -22.73 -16.96 24.07
N VAL A 26 -21.92 -16.18 24.80
CA VAL A 26 -21.52 -16.44 26.17
C VAL A 26 -21.54 -15.14 26.97
N TYR A 27 -22.28 -15.14 28.07
CA TYR A 27 -22.28 -14.03 29.02
C TYR A 27 -21.14 -14.22 30.03
N GLY A 28 -20.12 -13.34 29.98
CA GLY A 28 -18.88 -13.49 30.76
C GLY A 28 -19.06 -13.64 32.27
N PRO A 29 -19.98 -12.92 32.93
CA PRO A 29 -20.23 -13.04 34.37
C PRO A 29 -20.80 -14.40 34.83
N GLU A 30 -21.40 -15.19 33.96
CA GLU A 30 -21.97 -16.50 34.29
C GLU A 30 -20.93 -17.63 34.28
N LEU A 31 -19.73 -17.35 33.75
CA LEU A 31 -18.66 -18.31 33.68
C LEU A 31 -17.78 -18.28 34.94
N GLU A 32 -17.62 -19.42 35.60
CA GLU A 32 -16.62 -19.61 36.63
C GLU A 32 -15.27 -19.89 35.97
N ARG A 33 -14.34 -18.93 36.02
CA ARG A 33 -13.05 -18.98 35.36
C ARG A 33 -11.97 -18.19 36.08
N ASP A 34 -10.72 -18.40 35.72
CA ASP A 34 -9.62 -17.56 36.15
C ASP A 34 -9.66 -16.21 35.37
N TYR A 35 -9.92 -15.14 36.11
CA TYR A 35 -9.97 -13.79 35.56
C TYR A 35 -8.60 -13.22 35.13
N MET A 36 -7.51 -13.88 35.51
CA MET A 36 -6.14 -13.52 35.09
C MET A 36 -5.72 -14.24 33.81
N ASN A 37 -6.50 -15.21 33.33
CA ASN A 37 -6.21 -15.91 32.09
C ASN A 37 -6.97 -15.28 30.93
N PRO A 38 -6.28 -14.79 29.87
CA PRO A 38 -6.94 -14.19 28.71
C PRO A 38 -7.67 -15.20 27.83
N LEU A 39 -7.33 -16.50 27.93
CA LEU A 39 -7.94 -17.55 27.11
C LEU A 39 -9.25 -18.04 27.74
N TYR A 40 -10.18 -18.45 26.90
CA TYR A 40 -11.31 -19.28 27.30
C TYR A 40 -10.81 -20.75 27.31
N VAL A 41 -10.23 -21.16 28.43
CA VAL A 41 -9.37 -22.34 28.56
C VAL A 41 -10.04 -23.63 28.11
N GLU A 42 -11.29 -23.88 28.55
CA GLU A 42 -12.02 -25.10 28.18
C GLU A 42 -12.21 -25.20 26.67
N ASP A 43 -12.68 -24.13 26.06
CA ASP A 43 -12.90 -24.09 24.61
C ASP A 43 -11.57 -24.14 23.82
N PHE A 44 -10.50 -23.58 24.40
CA PHE A 44 -9.16 -23.59 23.81
C PHE A 44 -8.58 -25.02 23.78
N GLU A 45 -8.53 -25.69 24.92
CA GLU A 45 -7.97 -27.03 24.98
C GLU A 45 -8.77 -28.02 24.13
N ASP A 46 -10.10 -28.03 24.24
CA ASP A 46 -10.97 -28.90 23.47
C ASP A 46 -10.79 -28.68 21.95
N SER A 47 -10.68 -27.43 21.54
CA SER A 47 -10.49 -27.07 20.12
C SER A 47 -9.14 -27.52 19.59
N ILE A 48 -8.04 -27.30 20.36
CA ILE A 48 -6.70 -27.70 19.92
C ILE A 48 -6.61 -29.24 19.79
N TYR A 49 -7.16 -29.99 20.73
CA TYR A 49 -7.20 -31.47 20.62
C TYR A 49 -8.09 -31.93 19.46
N ARG A 50 -9.22 -31.28 19.21
CA ARG A 50 -10.15 -31.62 18.13
C ARG A 50 -9.52 -31.38 16.75
N ILE A 51 -8.89 -30.22 16.55
CA ILE A 51 -8.24 -29.83 15.28
C ILE A 51 -7.05 -30.76 14.98
N ASN A 52 -6.31 -31.15 15.99
CA ASN A 52 -5.10 -31.97 15.84
C ASN A 52 -5.36 -33.46 16.16
N LYS A 53 -6.57 -33.95 15.92
CA LYS A 53 -6.92 -35.35 16.15
C LYS A 53 -5.96 -36.29 15.41
N GLY A 54 -5.35 -37.21 16.16
CA GLY A 54 -4.40 -38.19 15.63
C GLY A 54 -2.92 -37.79 15.77
N LYS A 55 -2.62 -36.58 16.23
CA LYS A 55 -1.26 -36.17 16.61
C LYS A 55 -0.90 -36.66 18.03
N ASP A 56 0.39 -36.73 18.29
CA ASP A 56 0.90 -37.12 19.62
C ASP A 56 0.44 -36.11 20.69
N ARG A 57 0.06 -36.65 21.88
CA ARG A 57 -0.46 -35.81 22.96
C ARG A 57 0.60 -34.92 23.61
N GLU A 58 1.86 -35.39 23.69
CA GLU A 58 2.95 -34.56 24.23
C GLU A 58 3.31 -33.44 23.28
N ALA A 59 3.23 -33.69 21.95
CA ALA A 59 3.36 -32.64 20.93
C ALA A 59 2.29 -31.54 21.09
N ILE A 60 1.03 -31.94 21.34
CA ILE A 60 -0.06 -30.96 21.54
C ILE A 60 0.17 -30.19 22.85
N LYS A 61 0.59 -30.83 23.93
CA LYS A 61 0.90 -30.17 25.22
C LYS A 61 2.06 -29.17 25.07
N ASP A 62 3.12 -29.55 24.37
CA ASP A 62 4.24 -28.63 24.11
C ASP A 62 3.78 -27.39 23.32
N ALA A 63 2.91 -27.58 22.31
CA ALA A 63 2.32 -26.47 21.59
C ALA A 63 1.48 -25.55 22.49
N ILE A 64 0.60 -26.11 23.32
CA ILE A 64 -0.21 -25.37 24.30
C ILE A 64 0.71 -24.59 25.25
N TYR A 65 1.78 -25.21 25.76
CA TYR A 65 2.75 -24.53 26.60
C TYR A 65 3.40 -23.32 25.89
N ARG A 66 3.86 -23.48 24.65
CA ARG A 66 4.48 -22.39 23.88
C ARG A 66 3.51 -21.26 23.58
N ILE A 67 2.24 -21.58 23.33
CA ILE A 67 1.20 -20.56 23.07
C ILE A 67 0.90 -19.74 24.32
N THR A 68 0.85 -20.39 25.48
CA THR A 68 0.51 -19.75 26.76
C THR A 68 1.71 -19.06 27.43
N HIS A 69 2.96 -19.33 27.00
CA HIS A 69 4.19 -18.79 27.56
C HIS A 69 5.03 -18.01 26.53
N ILE A 70 4.41 -17.02 25.88
CA ILE A 70 5.12 -16.08 24.99
C ILE A 70 5.69 -14.93 25.83
N GLU A 71 6.89 -15.13 26.40
CA GLU A 71 7.41 -14.26 27.45
C GLU A 71 8.32 -13.13 26.95
N ASN A 72 9.00 -13.28 25.80
CA ASN A 72 10.09 -12.39 25.40
C ASN A 72 9.66 -11.28 24.41
N GLY A 73 10.02 -10.04 24.70
CA GLY A 73 9.91 -8.88 23.83
C GLY A 73 8.75 -7.94 24.17
N SER A 74 8.58 -6.91 23.35
CA SER A 74 7.46 -5.97 23.43
C SER A 74 6.14 -6.66 23.10
N LEU A 75 5.02 -5.99 23.37
CA LEU A 75 3.68 -6.50 23.02
C LEU A 75 3.58 -6.85 21.54
N GLU A 76 4.08 -5.99 20.67
CA GLU A 76 4.07 -6.18 19.21
C GLU A 76 4.87 -7.43 18.81
N LYS A 77 6.01 -7.66 19.46
CA LYS A 77 6.83 -8.85 19.19
C LYS A 77 6.15 -10.13 19.65
N LYS A 78 5.54 -10.14 20.84
CA LYS A 78 4.77 -11.27 21.35
C LYS A 78 3.57 -11.56 20.44
N ASN A 79 2.85 -10.54 20.03
CA ASN A 79 1.73 -10.65 19.11
C ASN A 79 2.17 -11.16 17.72
N GLN A 80 3.35 -10.75 17.23
CA GLN A 80 3.92 -11.27 15.98
C GLN A 80 4.19 -12.77 16.08
N VAL A 81 4.77 -13.25 17.19
CA VAL A 81 5.01 -14.67 17.42
C VAL A 81 3.70 -15.43 17.44
N PHE A 82 2.70 -14.94 18.18
CA PHE A 82 1.39 -15.58 18.24
C PHE A 82 0.68 -15.59 16.89
N THR A 83 0.71 -14.49 16.15
CA THR A 83 0.11 -14.43 14.80
C THR A 83 0.77 -15.44 13.86
N ASN A 84 2.09 -15.63 13.97
CA ASN A 84 2.78 -16.66 13.20
C ASN A 84 2.29 -18.08 13.57
N TYR A 85 2.06 -18.36 14.87
CA TYR A 85 1.47 -19.64 15.31
C TYR A 85 0.05 -19.82 14.76
N LEU A 86 -0.77 -18.78 14.77
CA LEU A 86 -2.11 -18.83 14.16
C LEU A 86 -2.07 -19.18 12.68
N GLN A 87 -1.19 -18.51 11.91
CA GLN A 87 -1.15 -18.63 10.46
C GLN A 87 -0.50 -19.92 9.98
N ASN A 88 0.46 -20.44 10.74
CA ASN A 88 1.36 -21.51 10.27
C ASN A 88 1.34 -22.76 11.14
N GLY A 89 0.77 -22.68 12.34
CA GLY A 89 0.88 -23.71 13.36
C GLY A 89 2.15 -23.55 14.21
N VAL A 90 2.28 -24.35 15.21
CA VAL A 90 3.40 -24.42 16.14
C VAL A 90 4.26 -25.62 15.80
N ASP A 91 5.51 -25.39 15.42
CA ASP A 91 6.48 -26.46 15.23
C ASP A 91 6.86 -27.05 16.58
N VAL A 92 6.70 -28.34 16.75
CA VAL A 92 6.98 -29.08 17.99
C VAL A 92 7.88 -30.26 17.71
N SER A 93 8.71 -30.63 18.70
CA SER A 93 9.50 -31.86 18.67
C SER A 93 9.11 -32.73 19.85
N TYR A 94 8.97 -34.02 19.62
CA TYR A 94 8.62 -35.03 20.65
C TYR A 94 9.37 -36.32 20.40
N PHE A 95 9.43 -37.20 21.41
CA PHE A 95 10.08 -38.49 21.30
C PHE A 95 9.03 -39.61 21.18
N GLU A 96 9.19 -40.43 20.12
CA GLU A 96 8.41 -41.64 19.94
C GLU A 96 9.38 -42.82 19.65
N ASP A 97 9.25 -43.88 20.41
CA ASP A 97 10.13 -45.07 20.35
C ASP A 97 11.65 -44.73 20.43
N GLY A 98 11.99 -43.72 21.27
CA GLY A 98 13.38 -43.27 21.47
C GLY A 98 13.97 -42.46 20.32
N LYS A 99 13.17 -42.05 19.34
CA LYS A 99 13.57 -41.19 18.23
C LYS A 99 12.88 -39.84 18.32
N GLU A 100 13.61 -38.77 18.10
CA GLU A 100 13.05 -37.44 17.99
C GLU A 100 12.26 -37.31 16.66
N LYS A 101 11.02 -36.83 16.78
CA LYS A 101 10.12 -36.53 15.68
C LYS A 101 9.67 -35.06 15.76
N SER A 102 9.36 -34.47 14.62
CA SER A 102 8.80 -33.12 14.53
C SER A 102 7.41 -33.20 13.92
N ASP A 103 6.53 -32.32 14.38
CA ASP A 103 5.17 -32.14 13.83
C ASP A 103 4.77 -30.67 13.96
N ILE A 104 3.66 -30.28 13.30
CA ILE A 104 3.07 -28.95 13.38
C ILE A 104 1.70 -29.05 14.03
N VAL A 105 1.51 -28.38 15.14
CA VAL A 105 0.20 -28.30 15.83
C VAL A 105 -0.54 -27.05 15.38
N TYR A 106 -1.73 -27.22 14.79
CA TYR A 106 -2.52 -26.11 14.26
C TYR A 106 -3.48 -25.57 15.32
N LEU A 107 -3.63 -24.22 15.35
CA LEU A 107 -4.54 -23.51 16.25
C LEU A 107 -5.90 -23.27 15.60
N ILE A 108 -5.94 -23.22 14.28
CA ILE A 108 -7.13 -22.99 13.47
C ILE A 108 -7.15 -24.01 12.33
N ASP A 109 -8.33 -24.58 12.08
CA ASP A 109 -8.59 -25.37 10.87
C ASP A 109 -9.11 -24.46 9.77
N TYR A 110 -8.21 -24.06 8.87
CA TYR A 110 -8.54 -23.17 7.75
C TYR A 110 -9.20 -23.87 6.56
N GLU A 111 -9.18 -25.21 6.53
CA GLU A 111 -9.76 -26.00 5.45
C GLU A 111 -11.18 -26.41 5.77
N ASN A 112 -11.44 -26.74 7.03
CA ASN A 112 -12.77 -27.05 7.52
C ASN A 112 -13.20 -26.04 8.59
N VAL A 113 -13.86 -24.97 8.16
CA VAL A 113 -14.26 -23.86 9.03
C VAL A 113 -15.14 -24.33 10.17
N SER A 114 -16.04 -25.31 9.94
CA SER A 114 -16.95 -25.86 10.95
C SER A 114 -16.25 -26.66 12.06
N ASN A 115 -14.96 -27.00 11.86
CA ASN A 115 -14.16 -27.66 12.89
C ASN A 115 -13.60 -26.67 13.94
N ASN A 116 -13.84 -25.37 13.78
CA ASN A 116 -13.46 -24.37 14.76
C ASN A 116 -14.64 -23.99 15.66
N SER A 117 -14.34 -23.52 16.86
CA SER A 117 -15.30 -22.88 17.76
C SER A 117 -15.30 -21.37 17.54
N PHE A 118 -16.49 -20.79 17.40
CA PHE A 118 -16.69 -19.35 17.25
C PHE A 118 -17.61 -18.88 18.38
N VAL A 119 -17.10 -18.01 19.24
CA VAL A 119 -17.82 -17.50 20.41
C VAL A 119 -17.82 -15.99 20.39
N VAL A 120 -18.99 -15.39 20.59
CA VAL A 120 -19.15 -13.99 20.95
C VAL A 120 -19.42 -13.90 22.45
N ALA A 121 -18.61 -13.14 23.17
CA ALA A 121 -18.77 -12.92 24.62
C ALA A 121 -18.82 -11.44 24.92
N ASN A 122 -19.67 -11.05 25.86
CA ASN A 122 -19.73 -9.70 26.40
C ASN A 122 -19.43 -9.69 27.90
N GLN A 123 -19.15 -8.49 28.40
CA GLN A 123 -18.90 -8.25 29.81
C GLN A 123 -17.81 -9.18 30.39
N TRP A 124 -16.82 -9.53 29.58
CA TRP A 124 -15.72 -10.43 29.91
C TRP A 124 -14.71 -9.73 30.82
N THR A 125 -14.79 -9.98 32.12
CA THR A 125 -13.85 -9.40 33.09
C THR A 125 -12.45 -9.99 32.92
N PHE A 126 -11.44 -9.15 32.84
CA PHE A 126 -10.04 -9.54 32.84
C PHE A 126 -9.24 -8.70 33.84
N ILE A 127 -8.37 -9.34 34.62
CA ILE A 127 -7.60 -8.70 35.70
C ILE A 127 -6.11 -8.92 35.46
N GLU A 128 -5.36 -7.83 35.27
CA GLU A 128 -3.91 -7.84 35.19
C GLU A 128 -3.34 -6.66 36.00
N HIS A 129 -2.97 -5.54 35.40
CA HIS A 129 -2.58 -4.35 36.15
C HIS A 129 -3.79 -3.61 36.73
N SER A 130 -4.94 -3.79 36.13
CA SER A 130 -6.23 -3.32 36.60
C SER A 130 -7.34 -4.31 36.22
N ASN A 131 -8.54 -4.09 36.77
CA ASN A 131 -9.74 -4.84 36.40
C ASN A 131 -10.40 -4.13 35.21
N LYS A 132 -10.47 -4.80 34.06
CA LYS A 132 -11.09 -4.29 32.84
C LYS A 132 -12.16 -5.25 32.33
N ARG A 133 -13.08 -4.68 31.58
CA ARG A 133 -14.21 -5.40 31.02
C ARG A 133 -14.56 -4.83 29.66
N PRO A 134 -13.89 -5.31 28.58
CA PRO A 134 -14.23 -4.96 27.20
C PRO A 134 -15.68 -5.30 26.88
N ASP A 135 -16.31 -4.52 26.03
CA ASP A 135 -17.73 -4.66 25.72
C ASP A 135 -18.02 -5.99 25.03
N VAL A 136 -17.34 -6.27 23.88
CA VAL A 136 -17.51 -7.53 23.16
C VAL A 136 -16.16 -8.11 22.75
N ILE A 137 -16.02 -9.43 22.91
CA ILE A 137 -14.86 -10.20 22.49
C ILE A 137 -15.30 -11.36 21.61
N LEU A 138 -14.61 -11.56 20.49
CA LEU A 138 -14.77 -12.76 19.67
C LEU A 138 -13.63 -13.74 20.00
N PHE A 139 -14.01 -14.90 20.50
CA PHE A 139 -13.10 -16.01 20.69
C PHE A 139 -13.22 -16.97 19.49
N ILE A 140 -12.07 -17.37 18.98
CA ILE A 140 -11.98 -18.45 18.01
C ILE A 140 -11.11 -19.54 18.66
N ASN A 141 -11.68 -20.73 18.81
CA ASN A 141 -11.02 -21.82 19.52
C ASN A 141 -10.51 -21.38 20.91
N GLY A 142 -11.30 -20.63 21.67
CA GLY A 142 -10.97 -20.11 22.98
C GLY A 142 -9.91 -19.00 23.03
N MET A 143 -9.40 -18.52 21.90
CA MET A 143 -8.44 -17.42 21.81
C MET A 143 -9.15 -16.08 21.54
N PRO A 144 -8.90 -15.00 22.32
CA PRO A 144 -9.56 -13.69 22.17
C PRO A 144 -8.97 -12.91 20.98
N LEU A 145 -9.39 -13.28 19.76
CA LEU A 145 -8.78 -12.76 18.55
C LEU A 145 -9.30 -11.37 18.14
N VAL A 146 -10.55 -11.04 18.50
CA VAL A 146 -11.14 -9.74 18.18
C VAL A 146 -11.67 -9.07 19.43
N LEU A 147 -11.37 -7.81 19.62
CA LEU A 147 -11.88 -7.00 20.72
C LEU A 147 -12.63 -5.80 20.14
N VAL A 148 -13.88 -5.63 20.58
CA VAL A 148 -14.78 -4.56 20.14
C VAL A 148 -15.06 -3.66 21.32
N GLU A 149 -14.82 -2.38 21.15
CA GLU A 149 -15.18 -1.32 22.09
C GLU A 149 -16.29 -0.47 21.49
N LEU A 150 -17.35 -0.27 22.26
CA LEU A 150 -18.57 0.41 21.86
C LEU A 150 -18.70 1.76 22.56
N LYS A 151 -19.32 2.70 21.90
CA LYS A 151 -19.73 3.98 22.50
C LYS A 151 -21.19 4.29 22.18
N SER A 152 -21.83 4.96 23.12
CA SER A 152 -23.25 5.30 22.98
C SER A 152 -23.44 6.44 21.98
N PRO A 153 -24.28 6.29 20.96
CA PRO A 153 -24.59 7.35 20.01
C PRO A 153 -25.44 8.48 20.61
N SER A 154 -25.93 8.30 21.84
CA SER A 154 -26.84 9.27 22.51
C SER A 154 -26.13 10.45 23.20
N ARG A 155 -24.79 10.47 23.23
CA ARG A 155 -24.02 11.60 23.75
C ARG A 155 -23.63 12.52 22.59
N GLU A 156 -24.07 13.79 22.64
CA GLU A 156 -23.74 14.80 21.61
C GLU A 156 -22.23 15.02 21.37
N GLU A 157 -21.35 14.50 22.26
CA GLU A 157 -19.90 14.63 22.22
C GLU A 157 -19.17 13.28 22.20
N ALA A 158 -19.88 12.12 22.22
CA ALA A 158 -19.21 10.81 22.16
C ALA A 158 -18.83 10.51 20.71
N ASP A 159 -17.54 10.52 20.45
CA ASP A 159 -16.94 10.17 19.17
C ASP A 159 -16.31 8.76 19.24
N VAL A 160 -16.25 8.09 18.12
CA VAL A 160 -15.53 6.82 17.93
C VAL A 160 -14.06 6.90 18.40
N SER A 161 -13.49 8.10 18.47
CA SER A 161 -12.17 8.39 19.03
C SER A 161 -12.04 8.07 20.52
N GLU A 162 -13.15 8.12 21.31
CA GLU A 162 -13.14 7.68 22.70
C GLU A 162 -12.95 6.16 22.79
N ALA A 163 -13.56 5.39 21.89
CA ALA A 163 -13.37 3.94 21.81
C ALA A 163 -11.91 3.60 21.47
N TYR A 164 -11.28 4.34 20.53
CA TYR A 164 -9.87 4.20 20.26
C TYR A 164 -9.00 4.45 21.48
N THR A 165 -9.25 5.53 22.20
CA THR A 165 -8.52 5.86 23.44
C THR A 165 -8.68 4.75 24.49
N GLN A 166 -9.87 4.18 24.61
CA GLN A 166 -10.14 3.09 25.54
C GLN A 166 -9.37 1.80 25.14
N LEU A 167 -9.34 1.46 23.87
CA LEU A 167 -8.54 0.34 23.36
C LEU A 167 -7.04 0.52 23.67
N ARG A 168 -6.52 1.74 23.51
CA ARG A 168 -5.12 2.06 23.88
C ARG A 168 -4.86 1.91 25.38
N ASN A 169 -5.81 2.33 26.22
CA ASN A 169 -5.72 2.15 27.66
C ASN A 169 -5.72 0.64 28.03
N TYR A 170 -6.57 -0.16 27.40
CA TYR A 170 -6.57 -1.62 27.62
C TYR A 170 -5.22 -2.25 27.27
N MET A 171 -4.57 -1.83 26.18
CA MET A 171 -3.24 -2.35 25.82
C MET A 171 -2.17 -2.06 26.89
N LEU A 172 -2.33 -0.97 27.67
CA LEU A 172 -1.43 -0.64 28.77
C LEU A 172 -1.79 -1.38 30.08
N GLU A 173 -3.07 -1.57 30.33
CA GLU A 173 -3.57 -2.07 31.61
C GLU A 173 -3.80 -3.59 31.64
N ILE A 174 -4.08 -4.18 30.47
CA ILE A 174 -4.30 -5.64 30.30
C ILE A 174 -3.54 -6.18 29.08
N PRO A 175 -2.21 -5.94 28.96
CA PRO A 175 -1.43 -6.28 27.77
C PRO A 175 -1.44 -7.76 27.39
N SER A 176 -1.60 -8.68 28.36
CA SER A 176 -1.60 -10.11 28.09
C SER A 176 -2.73 -10.54 27.15
N MET A 177 -3.89 -9.89 27.21
CA MET A 177 -5.01 -10.14 26.29
C MET A 177 -4.63 -9.78 24.85
N PHE A 178 -3.85 -8.71 24.66
CA PHE A 178 -3.46 -8.23 23.35
C PHE A 178 -2.32 -9.01 22.71
N ILE A 179 -1.66 -9.92 23.43
CA ILE A 179 -0.75 -10.91 22.82
C ILE A 179 -1.52 -11.74 21.79
N TYR A 180 -2.78 -12.09 22.08
CA TYR A 180 -3.62 -12.95 21.24
C TYR A 180 -4.45 -12.15 20.22
N ASN A 181 -4.64 -10.86 20.42
CA ASN A 181 -5.51 -10.04 19.59
C ASN A 181 -5.04 -9.95 18.14
N GLN A 182 -5.97 -10.12 17.20
CA GLN A 182 -5.71 -9.94 15.76
C GLN A 182 -6.32 -8.66 15.22
N ILE A 183 -7.50 -8.29 15.69
CA ILE A 183 -8.29 -7.16 15.20
C ILE A 183 -8.86 -6.41 16.40
N CYS A 184 -8.67 -5.09 16.40
CA CYS A 184 -9.36 -4.17 17.31
C CYS A 184 -10.46 -3.46 16.53
N VAL A 185 -11.65 -3.36 17.13
CA VAL A 185 -12.80 -2.67 16.54
C VAL A 185 -13.26 -1.55 17.45
N MET A 186 -13.53 -0.40 16.89
CA MET A 186 -14.17 0.72 17.54
C MET A 186 -15.49 1.05 16.83
N SER A 187 -16.57 1.25 17.59
CA SER A 187 -17.88 1.49 17.01
C SER A 187 -18.78 2.35 17.88
N ASP A 188 -19.57 3.22 17.25
CA ASP A 188 -20.58 4.09 17.87
C ASP A 188 -21.97 3.94 17.23
N GLN A 189 -22.24 2.84 16.55
CA GLN A 189 -23.42 2.53 15.74
C GLN A 189 -23.45 3.22 14.36
N LEU A 190 -23.01 4.47 14.26
CA LEU A 190 -22.95 5.20 12.98
C LEU A 190 -21.67 4.84 12.21
N THR A 191 -20.58 4.70 12.95
CA THR A 191 -19.27 4.43 12.41
C THR A 191 -18.69 3.18 13.08
N SER A 192 -18.28 2.22 12.29
CA SER A 192 -17.58 1.02 12.75
C SER A 192 -16.29 0.86 11.98
N LYS A 193 -15.17 0.77 12.71
CA LYS A 193 -13.82 0.71 12.10
C LYS A 193 -12.97 -0.37 12.75
N ALA A 194 -12.15 -1.03 11.94
CA ALA A 194 -11.21 -2.05 12.39
C ALA A 194 -9.76 -1.61 12.19
N GLY A 195 -8.91 -1.99 13.10
CA GLY A 195 -7.48 -1.77 13.07
C GLY A 195 -6.72 -2.85 13.84
N THR A 196 -5.48 -2.58 14.18
CA THR A 196 -4.59 -3.50 14.90
C THR A 196 -4.03 -2.84 16.15
N ILE A 197 -3.33 -3.62 16.97
CA ILE A 197 -2.65 -3.13 18.18
C ILE A 197 -1.62 -2.01 17.91
N THR A 198 -1.12 -1.92 16.68
CA THR A 198 -0.14 -0.90 16.27
C THR A 198 -0.73 0.22 15.42
N SER A 199 -2.01 0.15 15.07
CA SER A 199 -2.66 1.17 14.24
C SER A 199 -2.86 2.47 15.01
N GLY A 200 -2.46 3.62 14.40
CA GLY A 200 -2.99 4.90 14.80
C GLY A 200 -4.48 5.00 14.45
N GLU A 201 -5.19 5.94 15.04
CA GLU A 201 -6.62 6.11 14.81
C GLU A 201 -6.95 6.33 13.32
N ASP A 202 -6.10 7.08 12.62
CA ASP A 202 -6.18 7.36 11.17
C ASP A 202 -6.03 6.12 10.28
N ARG A 203 -5.61 4.99 10.87
CA ARG A 203 -5.43 3.71 10.19
C ARG A 203 -6.53 2.70 10.48
N TYR A 204 -7.50 3.06 11.30
CA TYR A 204 -8.72 2.26 11.45
C TYR A 204 -9.65 2.52 10.29
N MET A 205 -10.10 1.46 9.61
CA MET A 205 -10.88 1.55 8.40
C MET A 205 -12.23 0.85 8.53
N GLU A 206 -13.22 1.42 7.88
CA GLU A 206 -14.54 0.81 7.73
C GLU A 206 -14.48 -0.40 6.79
N TRP A 207 -15.49 -1.28 6.91
CA TRP A 207 -15.69 -2.38 5.97
C TRP A 207 -17.06 -2.18 5.30
N LYS A 208 -17.07 -1.75 4.04
CA LYS A 208 -18.25 -1.18 3.37
C LYS A 208 -18.97 -2.14 2.41
N THR A 209 -18.67 -3.44 2.44
CA THR A 209 -19.31 -4.40 1.54
C THR A 209 -19.28 -5.81 2.12
N LYS A 210 -20.34 -6.58 1.85
CA LYS A 210 -20.42 -7.98 2.24
C LYS A 210 -19.82 -8.93 1.19
N ASP A 211 -19.79 -8.54 -0.08
CA ASP A 211 -19.41 -9.40 -1.21
C ASP A 211 -18.35 -8.82 -2.17
N GLY A 212 -17.88 -7.60 -1.88
CA GLY A 212 -16.93 -6.88 -2.73
C GLY A 212 -17.58 -6.10 -3.88
N SER A 213 -18.89 -5.95 -3.88
CA SER A 213 -19.59 -5.01 -4.73
C SER A 213 -19.52 -3.62 -4.12
N TYR A 214 -19.26 -2.60 -4.94
CA TYR A 214 -19.27 -1.23 -4.46
C TYR A 214 -20.69 -0.78 -4.13
N GLU A 215 -20.94 -0.46 -2.88
CA GLU A 215 -22.17 0.16 -2.43
C GLU A 215 -21.93 1.67 -2.29
N ASN A 216 -22.67 2.47 -3.04
CA ASN A 216 -22.61 3.94 -2.95
C ASN A 216 -23.34 4.42 -1.68
N THR A 217 -22.79 4.14 -0.52
CA THR A 217 -23.30 4.54 0.78
C THR A 217 -22.29 5.44 1.47
N GLN A 218 -22.67 6.66 1.84
CA GLN A 218 -21.82 7.57 2.61
C GLN A 218 -21.48 6.99 4.00
N PHE A 219 -22.32 6.10 4.51
CA PHE A 219 -22.14 5.43 5.79
C PHE A 219 -22.33 3.94 5.59
N ALA A 220 -21.34 3.13 5.99
CA ALA A 220 -21.54 1.70 6.10
C ALA A 220 -22.57 1.46 7.21
N GLN A 221 -23.62 0.69 6.89
CA GLN A 221 -24.51 0.20 7.93
C GLN A 221 -23.72 -0.72 8.85
N PHE A 222 -23.98 -0.69 10.16
CA PHE A 222 -23.18 -1.50 11.11
C PHE A 222 -23.25 -3.00 10.80
N ASP A 223 -24.41 -3.49 10.33
CA ASP A 223 -24.57 -4.86 9.86
C ASP A 223 -23.64 -5.20 8.69
N THR A 224 -23.46 -4.29 7.73
CA THR A 224 -22.51 -4.47 6.62
C THR A 224 -21.08 -4.59 7.11
N PHE A 225 -20.69 -3.80 8.12
CA PHE A 225 -19.36 -3.88 8.70
C PHE A 225 -19.12 -5.24 9.37
N PHE A 226 -20.01 -5.64 10.30
CA PHE A 226 -19.83 -6.86 11.07
C PHE A 226 -20.02 -8.13 10.22
N GLU A 227 -21.08 -8.23 9.45
CA GLU A 227 -21.29 -9.38 8.55
C GLU A 227 -20.25 -9.41 7.42
N GLY A 228 -19.87 -8.23 6.93
CA GLY A 228 -18.88 -8.10 5.86
C GLY A 228 -17.48 -8.55 6.29
N MET A 229 -17.06 -8.28 7.51
CA MET A 229 -15.71 -8.60 7.98
C MET A 229 -15.65 -9.91 8.78
N PHE A 230 -16.68 -10.22 9.57
CA PHE A 230 -16.66 -11.29 10.57
C PHE A 230 -17.49 -12.53 10.18
N GLU A 231 -17.97 -12.60 8.93
CA GLU A 231 -18.42 -13.88 8.39
C GLU A 231 -17.27 -14.90 8.53
N LYS A 232 -17.56 -16.10 9.06
CA LYS A 232 -16.56 -17.05 9.58
C LYS A 232 -15.43 -17.38 8.60
N GLU A 233 -15.77 -17.73 7.37
CA GLU A 233 -14.78 -18.09 6.35
C GLU A 233 -13.89 -16.89 6.00
N ARG A 234 -14.49 -15.71 5.90
CA ARG A 234 -13.77 -14.48 5.61
C ARG A 234 -12.87 -14.04 6.75
N LEU A 235 -13.35 -14.11 7.99
CA LEU A 235 -12.53 -13.79 9.16
C LEU A 235 -11.30 -14.69 9.24
N LEU A 236 -11.47 -16.00 9.06
CA LEU A 236 -10.34 -16.93 9.03
C LEU A 236 -9.37 -16.62 7.87
N ASP A 237 -9.91 -16.29 6.71
CA ASP A 237 -9.10 -15.90 5.57
C ASP A 237 -8.33 -14.60 5.80
N ILE A 238 -8.95 -13.59 6.42
CA ILE A 238 -8.30 -12.34 6.81
C ILE A 238 -7.14 -12.63 7.78
N ILE A 239 -7.37 -13.41 8.81
CA ILE A 239 -6.35 -13.77 9.81
C ILE A 239 -5.17 -14.49 9.14
N LYS A 240 -5.45 -15.42 8.24
CA LYS A 240 -4.42 -16.23 7.60
C LYS A 240 -3.61 -15.49 6.56
N ASN A 241 -4.27 -14.68 5.72
CA ASN A 241 -3.70 -14.21 4.47
C ASN A 241 -3.66 -12.67 4.33
N PHE A 242 -4.31 -11.92 5.22
CA PHE A 242 -4.47 -10.47 5.10
C PHE A 242 -4.10 -9.68 6.36
N ILE A 243 -3.42 -10.36 7.29
CA ILE A 243 -2.71 -9.74 8.41
C ILE A 243 -1.23 -10.05 8.24
N CYS A 244 -0.39 -9.01 8.22
CA CYS A 244 1.05 -9.17 8.15
C CYS A 244 1.77 -8.19 9.08
N PHE A 245 3.08 -8.40 9.28
CA PHE A 245 3.94 -7.49 10.01
C PHE A 245 4.96 -6.88 9.07
N SER A 246 5.07 -5.56 9.14
CA SER A 246 6.17 -4.79 8.57
C SER A 246 7.21 -4.57 9.65
N ASN A 247 8.43 -5.04 9.43
CA ASN A 247 9.53 -4.96 10.38
C ASN A 247 10.76 -4.35 9.70
N ASP A 248 11.21 -3.19 10.18
CA ASP A 248 12.41 -2.52 9.67
C ASP A 248 13.64 -2.70 10.59
N GLY A 249 13.51 -3.52 11.63
CA GLY A 249 14.54 -3.79 12.63
C GLY A 249 14.38 -2.94 13.90
N GLU A 250 13.81 -1.76 13.82
CA GLU A 250 13.53 -0.86 14.94
C GLU A 250 12.06 -0.90 15.35
N ASN A 251 11.16 -0.91 14.36
CA ASN A 251 9.72 -0.87 14.57
C ASN A 251 9.04 -2.11 13.99
N ILE A 252 8.07 -2.64 14.72
CA ILE A 252 7.20 -3.73 14.31
C ILE A 252 5.80 -3.16 14.18
N ILE A 253 5.26 -3.14 12.95
CA ILE A 253 3.92 -2.63 12.65
C ILE A 253 3.07 -3.78 12.13
N LYS A 254 1.96 -4.06 12.82
CA LYS A 254 0.95 -5.01 12.39
C LYS A 254 0.00 -4.34 11.41
N ILE A 255 -0.21 -4.94 10.25
CA ILE A 255 -1.02 -4.41 9.15
C ILE A 255 -2.20 -5.34 8.93
N LEU A 256 -3.38 -4.76 8.87
CA LEU A 256 -4.64 -5.39 8.48
C LEU A 256 -5.04 -4.84 7.11
N ALA A 257 -5.37 -5.70 6.16
CA ALA A 257 -5.87 -5.27 4.86
C ALA A 257 -7.24 -4.58 4.97
N ALA A 258 -7.42 -3.50 4.24
CA ALA A 258 -8.72 -2.88 4.05
C ALA A 258 -9.63 -3.74 3.14
N TYR A 259 -10.95 -3.53 3.19
CA TYR A 259 -11.92 -4.31 2.41
C TYR A 259 -11.62 -4.28 0.91
N HIS A 260 -11.30 -3.11 0.36
CA HIS A 260 -10.98 -2.96 -1.06
C HIS A 260 -9.72 -3.75 -1.45
N GLN A 261 -8.71 -3.83 -0.57
CA GLN A 261 -7.51 -4.64 -0.79
C GLN A 261 -7.84 -6.13 -0.74
N TYR A 262 -8.64 -6.57 0.24
CA TYR A 262 -9.06 -7.95 0.39
C TYR A 262 -9.77 -8.47 -0.87
N PHE A 263 -10.85 -7.82 -1.28
CA PHE A 263 -11.64 -8.27 -2.43
C PHE A 263 -10.88 -8.16 -3.75
N ALA A 264 -10.15 -7.08 -3.96
CA ALA A 264 -9.36 -6.89 -5.18
C ALA A 264 -8.26 -7.94 -5.31
N VAL A 265 -7.55 -8.26 -4.24
CA VAL A 265 -6.52 -9.30 -4.25
C VAL A 265 -7.13 -10.67 -4.52
N ARG A 266 -8.30 -11.00 -3.95
CA ARG A 266 -9.02 -12.25 -4.23
C ARG A 266 -9.45 -12.36 -5.69
N LYS A 267 -9.99 -11.29 -6.27
CA LYS A 267 -10.31 -11.20 -7.71
C LYS A 267 -9.03 -11.38 -8.56
N ALA A 268 -7.91 -10.76 -8.15
CA ALA A 268 -6.63 -10.86 -8.86
C ALA A 268 -6.08 -12.29 -8.86
N ILE A 269 -6.13 -13.01 -7.75
CA ILE A 269 -5.73 -14.43 -7.68
C ILE A 269 -6.59 -15.28 -8.65
N THR A 270 -7.91 -15.09 -8.65
CA THR A 270 -8.82 -15.82 -9.53
C THR A 270 -8.51 -15.53 -10.99
N SER A 271 -8.31 -14.26 -11.36
CA SER A 271 -7.97 -13.86 -12.72
C SER A 271 -6.61 -14.43 -13.16
N THR A 272 -5.62 -14.39 -12.29
CA THR A 272 -4.27 -14.91 -12.59
C THR A 272 -4.27 -16.42 -12.76
N LYS A 273 -4.96 -17.18 -11.90
CA LYS A 273 -5.13 -18.64 -12.08
C LYS A 273 -5.70 -18.97 -13.45
N LYS A 274 -6.72 -18.23 -13.90
CA LYS A 274 -7.29 -18.41 -15.25
C LYS A 274 -6.27 -18.04 -16.34
N ALA A 275 -5.52 -16.95 -16.16
CA ALA A 275 -4.56 -16.45 -17.14
C ALA A 275 -3.39 -17.40 -17.36
N THR A 276 -2.90 -18.11 -16.33
CA THR A 276 -1.77 -19.06 -16.44
C THR A 276 -2.07 -20.24 -17.37
N VAL A 277 -3.34 -20.60 -17.52
CA VAL A 277 -3.79 -21.71 -18.40
C VAL A 277 -4.40 -21.23 -19.71
N THR A 278 -4.49 -19.91 -19.95
CA THR A 278 -5.06 -19.33 -21.18
C THR A 278 -4.05 -18.49 -21.94
N ASN A 279 -4.11 -17.17 -21.80
CA ASN A 279 -3.40 -16.20 -22.64
C ASN A 279 -2.29 -15.42 -21.93
N GLY A 280 -2.01 -15.73 -20.66
CA GLY A 280 -1.02 -15.03 -19.85
C GLY A 280 -1.36 -13.57 -19.52
N LYS A 281 -2.65 -13.16 -19.61
CA LYS A 281 -3.13 -11.81 -19.30
C LYS A 281 -3.92 -11.85 -18.00
N GLY A 282 -3.26 -11.52 -16.87
CA GLY A 282 -3.82 -11.57 -15.53
C GLY A 282 -4.83 -10.46 -15.25
N GLY A 283 -4.77 -9.36 -15.99
CA GLY A 283 -5.65 -8.19 -15.86
C GLY A 283 -4.95 -6.96 -15.29
N VAL A 284 -5.74 -5.91 -15.05
CA VAL A 284 -5.28 -4.64 -14.47
C VAL A 284 -5.96 -4.39 -13.13
N PHE A 285 -5.13 -4.20 -12.11
CA PHE A 285 -5.52 -3.80 -10.77
C PHE A 285 -5.39 -2.28 -10.66
N TRP A 286 -6.51 -1.56 -10.74
CA TRP A 286 -6.51 -0.11 -10.67
C TRP A 286 -7.03 0.37 -9.32
N HIS A 287 -6.13 0.78 -8.47
CA HIS A 287 -6.43 1.46 -7.20
C HIS A 287 -5.72 2.81 -7.16
N THR A 288 -6.44 3.86 -6.79
CA THR A 288 -5.92 5.22 -6.76
C THR A 288 -4.65 5.34 -5.90
N GLN A 289 -3.89 6.38 -6.12
CA GLN A 289 -2.69 6.67 -5.33
C GLN A 289 -3.08 6.90 -3.86
N GLY A 290 -2.30 6.38 -2.91
CA GLY A 290 -2.61 6.45 -1.48
C GLY A 290 -3.50 5.32 -0.94
N SER A 291 -4.09 4.47 -1.79
CA SER A 291 -4.97 3.35 -1.40
C SER A 291 -4.25 2.12 -0.80
N GLY A 292 -2.93 2.18 -0.60
CA GLY A 292 -2.16 1.04 -0.10
C GLY A 292 -1.81 -0.03 -1.15
N LYS A 293 -1.71 0.33 -2.42
CA LYS A 293 -1.41 -0.57 -3.54
C LYS A 293 -0.18 -1.47 -3.32
N SER A 294 0.90 -0.94 -2.74
CA SER A 294 2.12 -1.71 -2.43
C SER A 294 1.85 -2.86 -1.46
N LEU A 295 0.99 -2.65 -0.47
CA LEU A 295 0.55 -3.70 0.46
C LEU A 295 -0.36 -4.73 -0.23
N SER A 296 -1.25 -4.27 -1.13
CA SER A 296 -2.04 -5.20 -1.96
C SER A 296 -1.14 -6.12 -2.80
N MET A 297 -0.02 -5.59 -3.32
CA MET A 297 0.98 -6.40 -4.04
C MET A 297 1.67 -7.42 -3.12
N VAL A 298 1.96 -7.07 -1.86
CA VAL A 298 2.50 -8.01 -0.86
C VAL A 298 1.51 -9.13 -0.56
N PHE A 299 0.24 -8.81 -0.26
CA PHE A 299 -0.82 -9.80 -0.03
C PHE A 299 -1.04 -10.70 -1.26
N TYR A 300 -1.04 -10.10 -2.43
CA TYR A 300 -1.17 -10.84 -3.68
C TYR A 300 0.00 -11.79 -3.91
N ALA A 301 1.25 -11.35 -3.69
CA ALA A 301 2.44 -12.19 -3.80
C ALA A 301 2.42 -13.37 -2.81
N HIS A 302 1.99 -13.13 -1.56
CA HIS A 302 1.81 -14.17 -0.55
C HIS A 302 0.80 -15.24 -1.00
N LEU A 303 -0.36 -14.81 -1.47
CA LEU A 303 -1.41 -15.72 -1.91
C LEU A 303 -1.06 -16.50 -3.18
N LEU A 304 -0.27 -15.92 -4.09
CA LEU A 304 0.20 -16.60 -5.31
C LEU A 304 1.04 -17.84 -4.99
N GLN A 305 1.84 -17.80 -3.92
CA GLN A 305 2.71 -18.92 -3.54
C GLN A 305 1.89 -20.21 -3.31
N LYS A 306 0.75 -20.07 -2.62
CA LYS A 306 -0.17 -21.20 -2.38
C LYS A 306 -1.02 -21.51 -3.61
N ALA A 307 -1.52 -20.48 -4.29
CA ALA A 307 -2.49 -20.62 -5.37
C ALA A 307 -1.92 -21.25 -6.65
N LEU A 308 -0.60 -21.10 -6.87
CA LEU A 308 0.12 -21.53 -8.09
C LEU A 308 1.37 -22.37 -7.79
N GLU A 309 1.39 -23.08 -6.66
CA GLU A 309 2.49 -23.98 -6.29
C GLU A 309 3.86 -23.30 -6.30
N SER A 310 3.94 -22.14 -5.63
CA SER A 310 5.19 -21.37 -5.47
C SER A 310 5.83 -20.89 -6.79
N PRO A 311 5.15 -20.04 -7.56
CA PRO A 311 5.71 -19.47 -8.79
C PRO A 311 6.90 -18.55 -8.51
N THR A 312 7.71 -18.28 -9.53
CA THR A 312 8.66 -17.17 -9.50
C THR A 312 7.94 -15.88 -9.84
N ILE A 313 8.01 -14.89 -8.94
CA ILE A 313 7.38 -13.58 -9.12
C ILE A 313 8.44 -12.59 -9.57
N ILE A 314 8.20 -11.88 -10.66
CA ILE A 314 9.00 -10.74 -11.11
C ILE A 314 8.20 -9.48 -10.84
N VAL A 315 8.72 -8.60 -9.98
CA VAL A 315 8.17 -7.27 -9.76
C VAL A 315 8.88 -6.29 -10.68
N LEU A 316 8.13 -5.74 -11.62
CA LEU A 316 8.63 -4.85 -12.66
C LEU A 316 8.26 -3.41 -12.34
N THR A 317 9.26 -2.55 -12.20
CA THR A 317 9.10 -1.13 -11.89
C THR A 317 9.60 -0.24 -13.03
N ASP A 318 9.11 0.99 -13.11
CA ASP A 318 9.50 1.93 -14.17
C ASP A 318 10.84 2.64 -13.87
N ARG A 319 11.07 3.01 -12.61
CA ARG A 319 12.24 3.80 -12.18
C ARG A 319 12.94 3.17 -10.99
N ASN A 320 14.25 3.38 -10.89
CA ASN A 320 15.05 2.87 -9.78
C ASN A 320 14.59 3.41 -8.41
N ASP A 321 14.18 4.68 -8.32
CA ASP A 321 13.75 5.28 -7.04
C ASP A 321 12.43 4.65 -6.52
N LEU A 322 11.50 4.30 -7.40
CA LEU A 322 10.26 3.60 -7.07
C LEU A 322 10.52 2.12 -6.77
N ASP A 323 11.51 1.52 -7.45
CA ASP A 323 11.98 0.17 -7.19
C ASP A 323 12.45 0.04 -5.73
N ASP A 324 13.25 1.00 -5.24
CA ASP A 324 13.78 1.00 -3.86
C ASP A 324 12.66 1.06 -2.80
N GLN A 325 11.58 1.84 -3.01
CA GLN A 325 10.46 1.95 -2.05
C GLN A 325 9.61 0.67 -2.02
N LEU A 326 9.21 0.16 -3.17
CA LEU A 326 8.41 -1.06 -3.25
C LEU A 326 9.21 -2.26 -2.77
N PHE A 327 10.50 -2.35 -3.14
CA PHE A 327 11.43 -3.36 -2.65
C PHE A 327 11.58 -3.31 -1.12
N SER A 328 11.73 -2.11 -0.54
CA SER A 328 11.76 -1.92 0.91
C SER A 328 10.50 -2.43 1.59
N GLN A 329 9.31 -2.13 1.03
CA GLN A 329 8.04 -2.62 1.58
C GLN A 329 7.97 -4.15 1.58
N PHE A 330 8.36 -4.80 0.48
CA PHE A 330 8.42 -6.25 0.40
C PHE A 330 9.45 -6.84 1.38
N SER A 331 10.61 -6.20 1.50
CA SER A 331 11.69 -6.63 2.40
C SER A 331 11.28 -6.56 3.88
N LYS A 332 10.52 -5.52 4.27
CA LYS A 332 9.95 -5.40 5.62
C LYS A 332 8.91 -6.49 5.93
N CYS A 333 8.25 -7.03 4.91
CA CYS A 333 7.25 -8.10 5.02
C CYS A 333 7.81 -9.50 4.70
N LYS A 334 9.14 -9.69 4.68
CA LYS A 334 9.80 -10.96 4.29
C LYS A 334 9.34 -12.18 5.08
N ASP A 335 9.06 -12.01 6.38
CA ASP A 335 8.61 -13.10 7.24
C ASP A 335 7.21 -13.60 6.82
N PHE A 336 6.32 -12.68 6.46
CA PHE A 336 5.00 -13.01 5.91
C PHE A 336 5.10 -13.65 4.52
N LEU A 337 5.99 -13.14 3.66
CA LEU A 337 6.28 -13.69 2.33
C LEU A 337 7.08 -15.00 2.40
N ARG A 338 7.67 -15.34 3.54
CA ARG A 338 8.54 -16.51 3.76
C ARG A 338 9.71 -16.60 2.80
N GLN A 339 10.18 -15.46 2.32
CA GLN A 339 11.34 -15.34 1.46
C GLN A 339 11.87 -13.90 1.45
N THR A 340 13.14 -13.77 1.11
CA THR A 340 13.78 -12.47 0.96
C THR A 340 13.72 -12.06 -0.51
N PRO A 341 13.10 -10.93 -0.85
CA PRO A 341 13.13 -10.38 -2.20
C PRO A 341 14.57 -10.10 -2.65
N VAL A 342 14.86 -10.27 -3.94
CA VAL A 342 16.16 -10.02 -4.53
C VAL A 342 16.01 -9.00 -5.66
N GLN A 343 16.94 -8.02 -5.73
CA GLN A 343 16.94 -7.00 -6.78
C GLN A 343 17.96 -7.36 -7.86
N ALA A 344 17.51 -7.48 -9.12
CA ALA A 344 18.39 -7.69 -10.25
C ALA A 344 19.15 -6.40 -10.58
N THR A 345 20.48 -6.46 -10.66
CA THR A 345 21.34 -5.30 -10.94
C THR A 345 21.56 -5.07 -12.44
N SER A 346 21.47 -6.15 -13.24
CA SER A 346 21.64 -6.13 -14.70
C SER A 346 20.76 -7.18 -15.37
N ARG A 347 20.64 -7.14 -16.70
CA ARG A 347 19.96 -8.18 -17.49
C ARG A 347 20.60 -9.57 -17.31
N GLU A 348 21.92 -9.63 -17.28
CA GLU A 348 22.65 -10.89 -17.06
C GLU A 348 22.39 -11.42 -15.65
N HIS A 349 22.38 -10.54 -14.64
CA HIS A 349 22.03 -10.93 -13.28
C HIS A 349 20.57 -11.45 -13.20
N LEU A 350 19.62 -10.79 -13.89
CA LEU A 350 18.24 -11.27 -13.98
C LEU A 350 18.16 -12.68 -14.60
N ARG A 351 18.92 -12.94 -15.68
CA ARG A 351 19.02 -14.27 -16.30
C ARG A 351 19.51 -15.31 -15.29
N ASN A 352 20.62 -15.01 -14.62
CA ASN A 352 21.21 -15.91 -13.62
C ASN A 352 20.24 -16.18 -12.45
N LEU A 353 19.49 -15.17 -11.98
CA LEU A 353 18.46 -15.35 -10.96
C LEU A 353 17.34 -16.26 -11.45
N LEU A 354 16.86 -16.09 -12.69
CA LEU A 354 15.81 -16.94 -13.28
C LEU A 354 16.28 -18.38 -13.50
N ASP A 355 17.57 -18.59 -13.79
CA ASP A 355 18.17 -19.92 -13.95
C ASP A 355 18.35 -20.64 -12.61
N ASN A 356 18.67 -19.91 -11.55
CA ASN A 356 18.92 -20.48 -10.22
C ASN A 356 17.65 -20.60 -9.37
N ILE A 357 16.72 -19.62 -9.45
CA ILE A 357 15.47 -19.60 -8.70
C ILE A 357 14.37 -20.23 -9.55
N LYS A 358 14.18 -21.54 -9.41
CA LYS A 358 13.18 -22.27 -10.20
C LYS A 358 11.77 -22.17 -9.64
N VAL A 359 11.65 -21.99 -8.33
CA VAL A 359 10.39 -21.88 -7.60
C VAL A 359 10.53 -20.88 -6.45
N ASN A 360 9.42 -20.30 -6.02
CA ASN A 360 9.29 -19.50 -4.81
C ASN A 360 10.31 -18.35 -4.69
N GLY A 361 10.50 -17.56 -5.76
CA GLY A 361 11.37 -16.38 -5.74
C GLY A 361 10.60 -15.10 -6.01
N ILE A 362 11.00 -14.00 -5.36
CA ILE A 362 10.54 -12.65 -5.69
C ILE A 362 11.74 -11.85 -6.18
N ILE A 363 11.72 -11.48 -7.46
CA ILE A 363 12.82 -10.79 -8.15
C ILE A 363 12.33 -9.41 -8.58
N PHE A 364 12.98 -8.37 -8.07
CA PHE A 364 12.74 -6.99 -8.49
C PHE A 364 13.63 -6.62 -9.66
N THR A 365 13.07 -5.91 -10.64
CA THR A 365 13.80 -5.44 -11.81
C THR A 365 13.11 -4.23 -12.43
N THR A 366 13.88 -3.42 -13.15
CA THR A 366 13.34 -2.28 -13.91
C THR A 366 13.19 -2.61 -15.39
N MET A 367 12.31 -1.88 -16.09
CA MET A 367 12.05 -2.06 -17.52
C MET A 367 13.30 -1.89 -18.37
N GLN A 368 14.19 -0.95 -18.00
CA GLN A 368 15.43 -0.67 -18.74
C GLN A 368 16.33 -1.90 -18.88
N LYS A 369 16.31 -2.81 -17.91
CA LYS A 369 17.11 -4.04 -17.94
C LYS A 369 16.66 -5.07 -18.99
N PHE A 370 15.52 -4.81 -19.67
CA PHE A 370 15.03 -5.62 -20.79
C PHE A 370 15.41 -5.04 -22.17
N GLU A 371 15.80 -3.77 -22.26
CA GLU A 371 15.97 -3.04 -23.53
C GLU A 371 17.24 -3.41 -24.30
N ASP A 372 18.25 -4.00 -23.63
CA ASP A 372 19.57 -4.24 -24.22
C ASP A 372 19.66 -5.44 -25.18
N SER A 373 18.63 -6.31 -25.22
CA SER A 373 18.63 -7.50 -26.08
C SER A 373 17.21 -8.06 -26.26
N PHE A 374 16.99 -8.70 -27.42
CA PHE A 374 15.71 -9.33 -27.78
C PHE A 374 15.64 -10.83 -27.43
N ASP A 375 16.63 -11.34 -26.70
CA ASP A 375 16.72 -12.76 -26.39
C ASP A 375 15.70 -13.18 -25.35
N VAL A 376 15.23 -14.43 -25.43
CA VAL A 376 14.42 -15.07 -24.41
C VAL A 376 15.24 -15.22 -23.13
N LEU A 377 14.74 -14.69 -22.04
CA LEU A 377 15.33 -14.83 -20.70
C LEU A 377 14.91 -16.14 -20.04
N SER A 378 13.65 -16.51 -20.21
CA SER A 378 13.10 -17.77 -19.72
C SER A 378 11.84 -18.14 -20.48
N ASP A 379 11.68 -19.42 -20.81
CA ASP A 379 10.47 -19.99 -21.43
C ASP A 379 9.51 -20.64 -20.40
N ARG A 380 9.80 -20.50 -19.12
CA ARG A 380 9.03 -21.07 -18.02
C ARG A 380 7.63 -20.49 -17.96
N ARG A 381 6.64 -21.35 -17.60
CA ARG A 381 5.24 -20.98 -17.41
C ARG A 381 4.91 -20.56 -15.97
N ASN A 382 5.73 -20.97 -15.00
CA ASN A 382 5.53 -20.63 -13.58
C ASN A 382 6.17 -19.28 -13.20
N ILE A 383 6.14 -18.31 -14.11
CA ILE A 383 6.59 -16.92 -13.87
C ILE A 383 5.38 -16.01 -13.92
N ILE A 384 5.21 -15.21 -12.85
CA ILE A 384 4.20 -14.15 -12.77
C ILE A 384 4.91 -12.81 -12.76
N VAL A 385 4.59 -11.95 -13.72
CA VAL A 385 5.12 -10.58 -13.81
C VAL A 385 4.10 -9.61 -13.25
N MET A 386 4.43 -8.97 -12.15
CA MET A 386 3.67 -7.89 -11.51
C MET A 386 4.28 -6.56 -11.96
N ALA A 387 3.61 -5.85 -12.85
CA ALA A 387 4.08 -4.56 -13.35
C ALA A 387 3.45 -3.42 -12.57
N ASP A 388 4.28 -2.63 -11.86
CA ASP A 388 3.83 -1.42 -11.20
C ASP A 388 3.77 -0.25 -12.21
N GLU A 389 2.89 0.73 -11.94
CA GLU A 389 2.60 1.88 -12.79
C GLU A 389 2.30 1.50 -14.26
N ALA A 390 1.47 0.47 -14.43
CA ALA A 390 1.15 -0.13 -15.74
C ALA A 390 0.56 0.83 -16.79
N HIS A 391 0.12 2.02 -16.38
CA HIS A 391 -0.43 3.07 -17.25
C HIS A 391 0.64 3.84 -18.02
N ARG A 392 1.91 3.80 -17.62
CA ARG A 392 2.95 4.60 -18.26
C ARG A 392 3.18 4.14 -19.70
N GLY A 393 3.19 5.09 -20.63
CA GLY A 393 3.19 4.88 -22.10
C GLY A 393 4.37 4.06 -22.68
N GLN A 394 5.28 3.57 -21.83
CA GLN A 394 6.37 2.68 -22.20
C GLN A 394 5.89 1.23 -22.42
N TYR A 395 4.67 0.88 -21.95
CA TYR A 395 4.06 -0.45 -22.15
C TYR A 395 3.42 -0.65 -23.55
N GLY A 396 3.83 0.14 -24.58
CA GLY A 396 3.31 -0.04 -25.94
C GLY A 396 3.77 -1.33 -26.61
N LEU A 397 2.88 -1.96 -27.39
CA LEU A 397 3.20 -3.08 -28.26
C LEU A 397 3.67 -2.64 -29.65
N GLU A 398 3.49 -1.35 -29.97
CA GLU A 398 3.80 -0.79 -31.30
C GLU A 398 5.31 -0.61 -31.53
N GLU A 399 5.70 -0.85 -32.76
CA GLU A 399 7.04 -0.53 -33.23
C GLU A 399 7.10 0.95 -33.63
N LYS A 400 8.08 1.68 -33.10
CA LYS A 400 8.35 3.07 -33.48
C LYS A 400 9.68 3.13 -34.20
N VAL A 401 9.71 3.81 -35.34
CA VAL A 401 10.97 4.11 -36.01
C VAL A 401 11.57 5.33 -35.31
N LYS A 402 12.74 5.13 -34.67
CA LYS A 402 13.56 6.24 -34.15
C LYS A 402 14.77 6.42 -35.07
N ILE A 403 15.05 7.64 -35.43
CA ILE A 403 16.28 7.99 -36.10
C ILE A 403 17.36 8.18 -35.03
N ILE A 404 18.39 7.34 -35.04
CA ILE A 404 19.55 7.41 -34.14
C ILE A 404 20.79 7.69 -34.96
N LYS A 405 21.73 8.46 -34.40
CA LYS A 405 23.03 8.65 -35.06
C LYS A 405 23.89 7.40 -34.85
N ASN A 406 24.39 6.84 -35.97
CA ASN A 406 25.34 5.73 -35.93
C ASN A 406 26.73 6.22 -35.42
N GLU A 407 27.65 5.30 -35.24
CA GLU A 407 29.02 5.63 -34.78
C GLU A 407 29.78 6.62 -35.71
N LYS A 408 29.30 6.83 -36.93
CA LYS A 408 29.83 7.80 -37.89
C LYS A 408 29.12 9.13 -37.91
N GLY A 409 28.08 9.31 -37.04
CA GLY A 409 27.30 10.54 -36.93
C GLY A 409 26.20 10.70 -37.99
N GLU A 410 25.93 9.67 -38.80
CA GLU A 410 24.87 9.65 -39.82
C GLU A 410 23.55 9.18 -39.20
N ASP A 411 22.43 9.73 -39.68
CA ASP A 411 21.10 9.37 -39.22
C ASP A 411 20.70 7.96 -39.74
N GLU A 412 20.49 7.03 -38.84
CA GLU A 412 20.03 5.67 -39.14
C GLU A 412 18.65 5.43 -38.54
N ALA A 413 17.70 4.97 -39.37
CA ALA A 413 16.37 4.62 -38.93
C ALA A 413 16.38 3.26 -38.19
N LYS A 414 16.20 3.27 -36.87
CA LYS A 414 16.10 2.06 -36.07
C LYS A 414 14.67 1.82 -35.61
N VAL A 415 14.14 0.65 -35.92
CA VAL A 415 12.86 0.21 -35.40
C VAL A 415 13.00 -0.09 -33.91
N VAL A 416 12.42 0.72 -33.07
CA VAL A 416 12.37 0.51 -31.62
C VAL A 416 11.05 -0.16 -31.29
N LYS A 417 11.11 -1.40 -30.81
CA LYS A 417 9.92 -2.11 -30.32
C LYS A 417 9.48 -1.52 -28.99
N GLY A 418 8.16 -1.48 -28.76
CA GLY A 418 7.63 -1.04 -27.47
C GLY A 418 8.14 -1.95 -26.32
N THR A 419 8.48 -1.38 -25.18
CA THR A 419 9.09 -2.07 -24.03
C THR A 419 8.27 -3.27 -23.57
N ALA A 420 6.93 -3.16 -23.55
CA ALA A 420 6.05 -4.29 -23.20
C ALA A 420 6.21 -5.48 -24.14
N ARG A 421 6.41 -5.23 -25.43
CA ARG A 421 6.66 -6.31 -26.41
C ARG A 421 8.01 -6.98 -26.17
N ILE A 422 9.02 -6.20 -25.81
CA ILE A 422 10.36 -6.72 -25.49
C ILE A 422 10.28 -7.64 -24.27
N ILE A 423 9.60 -7.18 -23.21
CA ILE A 423 9.44 -7.95 -21.97
C ILE A 423 8.66 -9.24 -22.22
N ARG A 424 7.53 -9.15 -22.97
CA ARG A 424 6.76 -10.35 -23.33
C ARG A 424 7.56 -11.33 -24.19
N ASN A 425 8.34 -10.85 -25.13
CA ASN A 425 9.19 -11.72 -25.95
C ASN A 425 10.33 -12.36 -25.13
N SER A 426 10.84 -11.65 -24.11
CA SER A 426 11.85 -12.18 -23.19
C SER A 426 11.29 -13.23 -22.23
N LEU A 427 9.98 -13.21 -21.95
CA LEU A 427 9.26 -14.11 -21.06
C LEU A 427 7.95 -14.59 -21.71
N PRO A 428 8.03 -15.36 -22.82
CA PRO A 428 6.87 -15.61 -23.70
C PRO A 428 5.74 -16.40 -23.05
N ASN A 429 6.02 -17.21 -22.04
CA ASN A 429 5.06 -18.05 -21.35
C ASN A 429 4.67 -17.52 -19.96
N ALA A 430 5.19 -16.37 -19.54
CA ALA A 430 4.84 -15.76 -18.26
C ALA A 430 3.43 -15.16 -18.26
N THR A 431 2.83 -15.08 -17.08
CA THR A 431 1.56 -14.38 -16.86
C THR A 431 1.83 -12.97 -16.35
N PHE A 432 1.16 -11.98 -16.92
CA PHE A 432 1.36 -10.56 -16.63
C PHE A 432 0.12 -9.97 -15.96
N ILE A 433 0.32 -9.26 -14.86
CA ILE A 433 -0.69 -8.45 -14.18
C ILE A 433 -0.17 -7.04 -14.00
N GLY A 434 -1.00 -6.04 -14.30
CA GLY A 434 -0.66 -4.63 -14.15
C GLY A 434 -1.27 -4.02 -12.89
N PHE A 435 -0.48 -3.25 -12.14
CA PHE A 435 -0.92 -2.43 -11.02
C PHE A 435 -0.78 -0.96 -11.40
N THR A 436 -1.79 -0.13 -11.11
CA THR A 436 -1.74 1.28 -11.45
C THR A 436 -2.56 2.13 -10.49
N GLY A 437 -2.08 3.35 -10.20
CA GLY A 437 -2.80 4.37 -9.45
C GLY A 437 -3.56 5.37 -10.34
N THR A 438 -3.34 5.32 -11.65
CA THR A 438 -3.89 6.29 -12.59
C THR A 438 -4.92 5.65 -13.52
N PRO A 439 -6.08 6.28 -13.76
CA PRO A 439 -7.06 5.75 -14.69
C PRO A 439 -6.47 5.66 -16.10
N ILE A 440 -6.67 4.51 -16.71
CA ILE A 440 -6.33 4.32 -18.12
C ILE A 440 -7.45 4.92 -18.94
N SER A 441 -7.17 5.94 -19.74
CA SER A 441 -8.18 6.54 -20.61
C SER A 441 -8.72 5.47 -21.59
N THR A 442 -10.00 5.56 -21.95
CA THR A 442 -10.63 4.68 -22.95
C THR A 442 -9.92 4.71 -24.30
N LYS A 443 -9.05 5.68 -24.54
CA LYS A 443 -8.18 5.77 -25.73
C LYS A 443 -6.90 4.93 -25.61
N ASP A 444 -6.50 4.52 -24.38
CA ASP A 444 -5.29 3.72 -24.19
C ASP A 444 -5.62 2.20 -24.19
N LYS A 445 -6.02 1.72 -25.36
CA LYS A 445 -6.22 0.28 -25.61
C LYS A 445 -4.98 -0.56 -25.31
N ARG A 446 -3.80 0.06 -25.22
CA ARG A 446 -2.48 -0.59 -25.13
C ARG A 446 -2.28 -1.35 -23.83
N THR A 447 -2.68 -0.78 -22.69
CA THR A 447 -2.53 -1.46 -21.39
C THR A 447 -3.44 -2.69 -21.31
N ILE A 448 -4.67 -2.60 -21.82
CA ILE A 448 -5.60 -3.73 -21.91
C ILE A 448 -5.07 -4.81 -22.86
N GLU A 449 -4.42 -4.44 -23.95
CA GLU A 449 -3.80 -5.39 -24.88
C GLU A 449 -2.66 -6.19 -24.23
N VAL A 450 -1.91 -5.57 -23.32
CA VAL A 450 -0.78 -6.20 -22.62
C VAL A 450 -1.25 -7.04 -21.44
N PHE A 451 -2.07 -6.50 -20.57
CA PHE A 451 -2.42 -7.11 -19.28
C PHE A 451 -3.79 -7.76 -19.26
N GLY A 452 -4.72 -7.36 -20.12
CA GLY A 452 -6.13 -7.77 -20.09
C GLY A 452 -7.05 -6.71 -19.45
N ASN A 453 -8.29 -7.09 -19.17
CA ASN A 453 -9.31 -6.19 -18.62
C ASN A 453 -9.03 -5.80 -17.17
N TYR A 454 -9.74 -4.80 -16.67
CA TYR A 454 -9.73 -4.46 -15.26
C TYR A 454 -10.21 -5.64 -14.40
N ILE A 455 -9.48 -5.91 -13.34
CA ILE A 455 -9.82 -6.89 -12.31
C ILE A 455 -10.68 -6.21 -11.25
N ASP A 456 -10.23 -5.05 -10.81
CA ASP A 456 -10.86 -4.25 -9.78
C ASP A 456 -10.53 -2.77 -9.98
N VAL A 457 -11.45 -1.92 -9.55
CA VAL A 457 -11.32 -0.46 -9.65
C VAL A 457 -11.68 0.15 -8.30
N TYR A 458 -10.73 0.86 -7.72
CA TYR A 458 -10.92 1.67 -6.53
C TYR A 458 -10.46 3.08 -6.84
N ASP A 459 -11.39 3.94 -7.22
CA ASP A 459 -11.11 5.26 -7.75
C ASP A 459 -10.89 6.31 -6.65
N MET A 460 -10.58 7.53 -7.07
CA MET A 460 -10.31 8.64 -6.15
C MET A 460 -11.56 9.03 -5.34
N THR A 461 -12.76 8.96 -5.93
CA THR A 461 -14.00 9.31 -5.25
C THR A 461 -14.26 8.36 -4.09
N GLN A 462 -14.18 7.06 -4.36
CA GLN A 462 -14.33 6.02 -3.36
C GLN A 462 -13.25 6.11 -2.27
N ALA A 463 -12.00 6.40 -2.65
CA ALA A 463 -10.91 6.55 -1.68
C ALA A 463 -11.06 7.76 -0.76
N VAL A 464 -11.66 8.85 -1.25
CA VAL A 464 -12.00 10.02 -0.42
C VAL A 464 -13.17 9.72 0.51
N GLU A 465 -14.23 9.06 0.01
CA GLU A 465 -15.39 8.64 0.80
C GLU A 465 -15.00 7.67 1.93
N ASP A 466 -13.99 6.83 1.68
CA ASP A 466 -13.45 5.89 2.67
C ASP A 466 -12.44 6.54 3.64
N GLY A 467 -12.08 7.82 3.42
CA GLY A 467 -11.05 8.50 4.20
C GLY A 467 -9.63 7.96 3.95
N ALA A 468 -9.45 7.09 2.97
CA ALA A 468 -8.14 6.56 2.57
C ALA A 468 -7.25 7.63 1.93
N THR A 469 -7.86 8.62 1.28
CA THR A 469 -7.19 9.81 0.73
C THR A 469 -7.95 11.08 1.12
N ARG A 470 -7.29 12.23 0.97
CA ARG A 470 -7.92 13.53 1.24
C ARG A 470 -8.47 14.13 -0.05
N PRO A 471 -9.57 14.89 0.00
CA PRO A 471 -10.07 15.61 -1.16
C PRO A 471 -9.05 16.65 -1.62
N VAL A 472 -8.90 16.79 -2.94
CA VAL A 472 -8.03 17.78 -3.57
C VAL A 472 -8.87 18.95 -4.05
N TYR A 473 -8.58 20.15 -3.57
CA TYR A 473 -9.21 21.38 -4.01
C TYR A 473 -8.32 22.05 -5.05
N TYR A 474 -8.85 22.19 -6.25
CA TYR A 474 -8.15 22.83 -7.36
C TYR A 474 -8.44 24.33 -7.42
N GLU A 475 -7.39 25.16 -7.36
CA GLU A 475 -7.47 26.60 -7.55
C GLU A 475 -6.71 26.99 -8.82
N SER A 476 -7.44 27.49 -9.83
CA SER A 476 -6.84 27.98 -11.06
C SER A 476 -6.40 29.42 -10.89
N ARG A 477 -5.10 29.68 -11.04
CA ARG A 477 -4.51 31.03 -11.03
C ARG A 477 -3.92 31.35 -12.39
N VAL A 478 -4.33 32.45 -12.97
CA VAL A 478 -3.89 32.90 -14.30
C VAL A 478 -2.89 34.05 -14.14
N ILE A 479 -1.65 33.80 -14.55
CA ILE A 479 -0.65 34.85 -14.68
C ILE A 479 -0.81 35.50 -16.06
N LYS A 480 -1.02 36.81 -16.11
CA LYS A 480 -0.97 37.54 -17.37
C LYS A 480 0.47 37.58 -17.85
N LEU A 481 0.78 36.76 -18.87
CA LEU A 481 2.05 36.82 -19.55
C LEU A 481 2.08 38.16 -20.33
N GLN A 482 2.88 39.10 -19.87
CA GLN A 482 3.23 40.27 -20.71
C GLN A 482 4.30 39.80 -21.70
N LEU A 483 3.85 39.18 -22.79
CA LEU A 483 4.74 38.90 -23.91
C LEU A 483 5.08 40.23 -24.60
N ASP A 484 6.37 40.50 -24.77
CA ASP A 484 6.85 41.59 -25.63
C ASP A 484 6.26 41.38 -27.02
N GLU A 485 5.70 42.44 -27.63
CA GLU A 485 5.10 42.38 -28.97
C GLU A 485 6.06 41.77 -30.01
N ASN A 486 7.36 41.89 -29.82
CA ASN A 486 8.36 41.27 -30.69
C ASN A 486 8.40 39.76 -30.58
N ILE A 487 8.16 39.19 -29.38
CA ILE A 487 8.09 37.74 -29.15
C ILE A 487 6.80 37.19 -29.76
N ILE A 488 5.68 37.91 -29.63
CA ILE A 488 4.40 37.53 -30.26
C ILE A 488 4.54 37.51 -31.79
N ARG A 489 5.15 38.54 -32.41
CA ARG A 489 5.39 38.61 -33.85
C ARG A 489 6.32 37.49 -34.34
N LEU A 490 7.33 37.12 -33.58
CA LEU A 490 8.21 35.99 -33.89
C LEU A 490 7.47 34.62 -33.83
N ILE A 491 6.57 34.47 -32.86
CA ILE A 491 5.72 33.29 -32.75
C ILE A 491 4.75 33.20 -33.93
N ASP A 492 4.08 34.28 -34.29
CA ASP A 492 3.13 34.33 -35.40
C ASP A 492 3.83 34.14 -36.78
N ALA A 493 4.99 34.77 -37.01
CA ALA A 493 5.74 34.61 -38.25
C ALA A 493 6.29 33.17 -38.43
N GLU A 494 6.64 32.48 -37.35
CA GLU A 494 7.05 31.08 -37.44
C GLU A 494 5.86 30.12 -37.55
N TYR A 495 4.68 30.49 -37.02
CA TYR A 495 3.44 29.70 -37.20
C TYR A 495 3.03 29.68 -38.68
N ASP A 496 3.15 30.80 -39.37
CA ASP A 496 2.85 30.91 -40.81
C ASP A 496 3.85 30.15 -41.69
N LEU A 497 5.13 30.10 -41.29
CA LEU A 497 6.16 29.28 -41.95
C LEU A 497 5.96 27.78 -41.77
N MET A 498 5.38 27.35 -40.64
CA MET A 498 5.14 25.96 -40.32
C MET A 498 3.89 25.37 -40.97
N ALA A 499 2.92 26.21 -41.35
CA ALA A 499 1.67 25.74 -41.96
C ALA A 499 1.86 25.15 -43.37
N ASN A 500 3.04 25.29 -43.97
CA ASN A 500 3.31 24.96 -45.38
C ASN A 500 4.25 23.77 -45.66
N SER A 501 4.72 22.97 -44.66
CA SER A 501 5.61 21.84 -44.93
C SER A 501 5.35 20.63 -44.01
N ALA A 502 5.22 19.45 -44.59
CA ALA A 502 4.83 18.20 -43.91
C ALA A 502 5.99 17.18 -43.82
N ASP A 503 5.97 16.41 -42.74
CA ASP A 503 6.53 15.08 -42.41
C ASP A 503 7.85 14.95 -41.63
N GLU A 504 8.93 15.59 -41.94
CA GLU A 504 10.19 15.47 -41.16
C GLU A 504 10.21 16.47 -39.98
N GLU A 505 9.34 17.43 -40.05
CA GLU A 505 9.25 18.58 -39.16
C GLU A 505 8.52 18.34 -37.82
N VAL A 506 7.72 17.28 -37.68
CA VAL A 506 6.89 17.10 -36.47
C VAL A 506 7.74 16.90 -35.22
N ILE A 507 8.87 16.20 -35.32
CA ILE A 507 9.79 15.98 -34.20
C ILE A 507 10.63 17.24 -33.92
N GLN A 508 11.11 17.90 -34.95
CA GLN A 508 11.80 19.18 -34.78
C GLN A 508 10.84 20.28 -34.33
N LYS A 509 9.58 20.23 -34.78
CA LYS A 509 8.48 21.13 -34.39
C LYS A 509 8.18 20.98 -32.89
N SER A 510 8.01 19.76 -32.38
CA SER A 510 7.78 19.51 -30.94
C SER A 510 8.95 19.97 -30.06
N LYS A 511 10.19 19.75 -30.48
CA LYS A 511 11.39 20.26 -29.78
C LYS A 511 11.48 21.77 -29.77
N LYS A 512 11.10 22.41 -30.88
CA LYS A 512 11.13 23.86 -31.02
C LYS A 512 9.98 24.54 -30.27
N GLU A 513 8.79 23.92 -30.24
CA GLU A 513 7.66 24.35 -29.42
C GLU A 513 7.93 24.24 -27.94
N LEU A 514 8.52 23.13 -27.48
CA LEU A 514 8.95 22.93 -26.09
C LEU A 514 10.00 23.97 -25.68
N GLY A 515 10.98 24.25 -26.53
CA GLY A 515 12.00 25.30 -26.29
C GLY A 515 11.42 26.72 -26.26
N LYS A 516 10.39 27.02 -27.07
CA LYS A 516 9.67 28.30 -27.03
C LYS A 516 8.83 28.44 -25.76
N MET A 517 8.11 27.39 -25.39
CA MET A 517 7.33 27.37 -24.14
C MET A 517 8.24 27.58 -22.94
N GLU A 518 9.40 26.91 -22.89
CA GLU A 518 10.39 27.09 -21.83
C GLU A 518 10.94 28.52 -21.78
N ALA A 519 11.18 29.14 -22.94
CA ALA A 519 11.65 30.53 -23.01
C ALA A 519 10.59 31.54 -22.50
N VAL A 520 9.31 31.31 -22.83
CA VAL A 520 8.20 32.15 -22.36
C VAL A 520 7.96 32.00 -20.86
N LEU A 521 7.85 30.75 -20.40
CA LEU A 521 7.62 30.45 -19.00
C LEU A 521 8.83 30.81 -18.12
N GLY A 522 10.04 30.70 -18.66
CA GLY A 522 11.30 31.01 -17.98
C GLY A 522 11.75 32.48 -18.11
N ALA A 523 10.95 33.36 -18.71
CA ALA A 523 11.26 34.78 -18.75
C ALA A 523 11.28 35.40 -17.36
N ASP A 524 12.23 36.29 -17.08
CA ASP A 524 12.45 36.80 -15.71
C ASP A 524 11.22 37.52 -15.14
N GLN A 525 10.47 38.26 -15.97
CA GLN A 525 9.21 38.88 -15.54
C GLN A 525 8.11 37.86 -15.21
N THR A 526 8.04 36.76 -15.96
CA THR A 526 7.09 35.66 -15.71
C THR A 526 7.43 34.97 -14.38
N ILE A 527 8.70 34.62 -14.18
CA ILE A 527 9.19 34.03 -12.94
C ILE A 527 8.97 34.96 -11.76
N GLU A 528 9.24 36.26 -11.92
CA GLU A 528 9.02 37.23 -10.84
C GLU A 528 7.54 37.35 -10.46
N SER A 529 6.66 37.44 -11.43
CA SER A 529 5.21 37.47 -11.18
C SER A 529 4.70 36.21 -10.55
N LEU A 530 5.17 35.05 -11.02
CA LEU A 530 4.85 33.73 -10.45
C LEU A 530 5.31 33.62 -8.99
N VAL A 531 6.57 33.95 -8.71
CA VAL A 531 7.12 33.86 -7.37
C VAL A 531 6.43 34.82 -6.40
N ASN A 532 6.09 36.05 -6.84
CA ASN A 532 5.32 36.97 -6.02
C ASN A 532 3.94 36.40 -5.64
N ASP A 533 3.22 35.81 -6.60
CA ASP A 533 1.92 35.19 -6.32
C ASP A 533 2.04 33.98 -5.40
N ILE A 534 3.04 33.12 -5.62
CA ILE A 534 3.31 31.96 -4.75
C ILE A 534 3.63 32.41 -3.32
N LEU A 535 4.53 33.39 -3.14
CA LEU A 535 4.92 33.88 -1.83
C LEU A 535 3.74 34.49 -1.09
N LEU A 536 2.97 35.37 -1.75
CA LEU A 536 1.79 35.99 -1.16
C LEU A 536 0.76 34.93 -0.74
N HIS A 537 0.45 33.99 -1.64
CA HIS A 537 -0.50 32.92 -1.35
C HIS A 537 -0.03 32.03 -0.18
N TYR A 538 1.26 31.69 -0.16
CA TYR A 538 1.82 30.84 0.87
C TYR A 538 1.80 31.52 2.23
N GLU A 539 2.30 32.75 2.33
CA GLU A 539 2.39 33.53 3.56
C GLU A 539 0.98 33.85 4.13
N ASP A 540 0.05 34.25 3.27
CA ASP A 540 -1.30 34.65 3.72
C ASP A 540 -2.19 33.44 4.09
N ASN A 541 -2.03 32.31 3.39
CA ASN A 541 -3.03 31.23 3.45
C ASN A 541 -2.48 29.86 3.85
N ARG A 542 -1.17 29.63 3.82
CA ARG A 542 -0.59 28.29 3.95
C ARG A 542 0.47 28.15 5.05
N GLU A 543 1.24 29.19 5.33
CA GLU A 543 2.37 29.15 6.26
C GLU A 543 1.97 28.62 7.65
N ASN A 544 0.82 29.05 8.16
CA ASN A 544 0.29 28.69 9.47
C ASN A 544 -0.77 27.59 9.42
N LEU A 545 -1.02 27.01 8.24
CA LEU A 545 -2.00 25.94 8.08
C LEU A 545 -1.33 24.58 8.24
N LEU A 546 -1.83 23.74 9.15
CA LEU A 546 -1.26 22.42 9.44
C LEU A 546 0.25 22.54 9.73
N THR A 547 1.08 21.92 8.88
CA THR A 547 2.55 21.94 8.97
C THR A 547 3.19 22.98 8.07
N GLY A 548 2.40 23.71 7.28
CA GLY A 548 2.88 24.70 6.31
C GLY A 548 3.69 24.12 5.16
N LYS A 549 3.57 22.80 4.87
CA LYS A 549 4.34 22.16 3.79
C LYS A 549 3.71 22.41 2.42
N ALA A 550 4.57 22.77 1.48
CA ALA A 550 4.21 23.07 0.10
C ALA A 550 5.17 22.42 -0.91
N LEU A 551 4.63 21.96 -2.03
CA LEU A 551 5.38 21.41 -3.16
C LEU A 551 5.16 22.27 -4.39
N ILE A 552 6.24 22.78 -4.99
CA ILE A 552 6.20 23.54 -6.25
C ILE A 552 6.70 22.63 -7.37
N VAL A 553 5.82 22.31 -8.32
CA VAL A 553 6.17 21.51 -9.49
C VAL A 553 6.54 22.43 -10.63
N ALA A 554 7.82 22.48 -10.98
CA ALA A 554 8.31 23.33 -12.05
C ALA A 554 8.30 22.62 -13.40
N TYR A 555 8.05 23.39 -14.46
CA TYR A 555 7.96 22.89 -15.84
C TYR A 555 9.29 22.26 -16.35
N SER A 556 10.42 22.83 -15.95
CA SER A 556 11.75 22.35 -16.34
C SER A 556 12.79 22.65 -15.27
N ARG A 557 13.95 21.99 -15.38
CA ARG A 557 15.07 22.16 -14.44
C ARG A 557 15.62 23.60 -14.37
N PRO A 558 15.82 24.29 -15.51
CA PRO A 558 16.22 25.71 -15.50
C PRO A 558 15.19 26.60 -14.81
N ILE A 559 13.88 26.35 -15.03
CA ILE A 559 12.81 27.11 -14.38
C ILE A 559 12.79 26.84 -12.87
N ALA A 560 12.99 25.59 -12.43
CA ALA A 560 13.08 25.26 -10.99
C ALA A 560 14.19 26.05 -10.29
N ILE A 561 15.38 26.12 -10.89
CA ILE A 561 16.50 26.89 -10.36
C ILE A 561 16.18 28.40 -10.33
N LYS A 562 15.53 28.92 -11.37
CA LYS A 562 15.11 30.34 -11.39
C LYS A 562 14.12 30.65 -10.27
N ILE A 563 13.13 29.78 -10.07
CA ILE A 563 12.15 29.92 -8.98
C ILE A 563 12.87 29.88 -7.62
N TYR A 564 13.75 28.90 -7.40
CA TYR A 564 14.54 28.77 -6.17
C TYR A 564 15.36 30.04 -5.86
N LYS A 565 16.15 30.49 -6.85
CA LYS A 565 16.98 31.70 -6.70
C LYS A 565 16.12 32.93 -6.44
N LYS A 566 14.98 33.06 -7.14
CA LYS A 566 14.08 34.21 -6.99
C LYS A 566 13.36 34.23 -5.63
N ILE A 567 12.99 33.06 -5.09
CA ILE A 567 12.44 32.95 -3.75
C ILE A 567 13.48 33.44 -2.72
N LEU A 568 14.72 32.95 -2.79
CA LEU A 568 15.78 33.35 -1.86
C LEU A 568 16.22 34.82 -2.03
N GLU A 569 16.12 35.39 -3.23
CA GLU A 569 16.32 36.83 -3.44
C GLU A 569 15.27 37.67 -2.69
N LYS A 570 14.01 37.20 -2.66
CA LYS A 570 12.92 37.91 -1.99
C LYS A 570 12.79 37.57 -0.49
N ARG A 571 13.28 36.40 -0.10
CA ARG A 571 13.27 35.88 1.29
C ARG A 571 14.61 35.25 1.62
N PRO A 572 15.64 36.06 1.91
CA PRO A 572 16.99 35.57 2.19
C PRO A 572 17.08 34.69 3.44
N ASP A 573 16.14 34.85 4.35
CA ASP A 573 16.00 34.07 5.59
C ASP A 573 15.41 32.66 5.38
N TRP A 574 14.95 32.33 4.17
CA TRP A 574 14.34 31.03 3.86
C TRP A 574 15.33 29.98 3.33
N THR A 575 16.63 30.16 3.52
CA THR A 575 17.67 29.26 3.02
C THR A 575 17.48 27.81 3.52
N GLU A 576 17.02 27.64 4.77
CA GLU A 576 16.70 26.32 5.35
C GLU A 576 15.26 25.89 5.09
N ARG A 577 14.39 26.82 4.66
CA ARG A 577 12.95 26.58 4.45
C ARG A 577 12.64 26.04 3.07
N VAL A 578 13.47 26.28 2.07
CA VAL A 578 13.24 25.93 0.66
C VAL A 578 14.35 25.05 0.14
N ALA A 579 13.99 23.95 -0.53
CA ALA A 579 14.95 23.07 -1.20
C ALA A 579 14.51 22.80 -2.65
N CYS A 580 15.48 22.51 -3.52
CA CYS A 580 15.25 22.12 -4.90
C CYS A 580 15.65 20.64 -5.09
N VAL A 581 14.69 19.80 -5.55
CA VAL A 581 14.90 18.35 -5.72
C VAL A 581 14.59 17.96 -7.18
N MET A 582 15.63 17.64 -7.92
CA MET A 582 15.53 17.20 -9.30
C MET A 582 16.71 16.30 -9.70
N THR A 583 16.61 15.66 -10.86
CA THR A 583 17.72 14.84 -11.40
C THR A 583 18.95 15.70 -11.69
N SER A 584 20.15 15.15 -11.49
CA SER A 584 21.41 15.77 -11.86
C SER A 584 21.93 15.22 -13.19
N SER A 585 22.71 16.03 -13.91
CA SER A 585 23.36 15.64 -15.17
C SER A 585 24.79 16.17 -15.18
N ASN A 586 25.70 15.41 -15.81
CA ASN A 586 27.10 15.85 -15.99
C ASN A 586 27.24 17.11 -16.88
N LYS A 587 26.15 17.56 -17.48
CA LYS A 587 26.09 18.79 -18.31
C LYS A 587 25.55 19.99 -17.55
N ASP A 588 25.21 19.84 -16.26
CA ASP A 588 24.66 20.92 -15.47
C ASP A 588 25.73 21.98 -15.17
N PRO A 589 25.34 23.26 -15.11
CA PRO A 589 26.23 24.33 -14.65
C PRO A 589 26.78 24.02 -13.26
N GLU A 590 28.03 24.36 -12.99
CA GLU A 590 28.71 24.07 -11.73
C GLU A 590 27.94 24.63 -10.53
N GLU A 591 27.36 25.81 -10.65
CA GLU A 591 26.52 26.45 -9.62
C GLU A 591 25.24 25.69 -9.25
N TRP A 592 24.80 24.73 -10.06
CA TRP A 592 23.64 23.91 -9.77
C TRP A 592 23.97 22.72 -8.87
N HIS A 593 25.23 22.29 -8.87
CA HIS A 593 25.65 21.12 -8.08
C HIS A 593 25.43 21.34 -6.58
N ASP A 594 25.68 22.55 -6.08
CA ASP A 594 25.47 22.90 -4.68
C ASP A 594 23.98 22.96 -4.31
N ILE A 595 23.10 23.31 -5.26
CA ILE A 595 21.66 23.40 -5.05
C ILE A 595 20.99 22.02 -5.12
N ILE A 596 21.39 21.19 -6.09
CA ILE A 596 20.73 19.90 -6.38
C ILE A 596 21.31 18.77 -5.49
N GLY A 597 22.60 18.84 -5.21
CA GLY A 597 23.34 17.83 -4.47
C GLY A 597 23.40 16.46 -5.16
N ASN A 598 23.98 15.51 -4.47
CA ASN A 598 24.06 14.11 -4.89
C ASN A 598 22.86 13.27 -4.38
N LYS A 599 22.86 11.94 -4.61
CA LYS A 599 21.78 11.05 -4.16
C LYS A 599 21.59 11.10 -2.64
N ALA A 600 22.66 11.08 -1.86
CA ALA A 600 22.60 11.12 -0.40
C ALA A 600 21.99 12.45 0.12
N HIS A 601 22.34 13.58 -0.50
CA HIS A 601 21.72 14.87 -0.19
C HIS A 601 20.20 14.87 -0.45
N LYS A 602 19.75 14.30 -1.57
CA LYS A 602 18.32 14.20 -1.88
C LYS A 602 17.56 13.32 -0.89
N GLU A 603 18.19 12.24 -0.43
CA GLU A 603 17.63 11.37 0.62
C GLU A 603 17.53 12.13 1.96
N GLU A 604 18.54 12.91 2.32
CA GLU A 604 18.51 13.78 3.52
C GLU A 604 17.39 14.82 3.41
N VAL A 605 17.27 15.51 2.28
CA VAL A 605 16.20 16.49 2.03
C VAL A 605 14.83 15.81 2.12
N ALA A 606 14.67 14.59 1.62
CA ALA A 606 13.44 13.83 1.72
C ALA A 606 13.06 13.51 3.17
N VAL A 607 14.03 13.13 4.00
CA VAL A 607 13.83 12.89 5.45
C VAL A 607 13.42 14.18 6.15
N LYS A 608 14.14 15.29 5.92
CA LYS A 608 13.80 16.61 6.47
C LYS A 608 12.40 17.06 6.04
N PHE A 609 12.05 16.91 4.78
CA PHE A 609 10.73 17.31 4.27
C PHE A 609 9.60 16.46 4.83
N LYS A 610 9.83 15.21 5.23
CA LYS A 610 8.86 14.36 5.93
C LYS A 610 8.70 14.71 7.41
N ASN A 611 9.72 15.24 8.04
CA ASN A 611 9.67 15.65 9.44
C ASN A 611 8.91 16.97 9.59
N ASN A 612 7.83 16.97 10.37
CA ASN A 612 6.99 18.15 10.58
C ASN A 612 7.68 19.24 11.42
N ASP A 613 8.64 18.89 12.25
CA ASP A 613 9.36 19.82 13.12
C ASP A 613 10.58 20.46 12.43
N ASP A 614 10.99 19.92 11.27
CA ASP A 614 12.11 20.46 10.49
C ASP A 614 11.74 21.83 9.88
N PRO A 615 12.67 22.79 9.81
CA PRO A 615 12.45 24.08 9.17
C PRO A 615 12.14 24.00 7.67
N LEU A 616 12.52 22.92 6.99
CA LEU A 616 12.22 22.71 5.56
C LEU A 616 10.73 22.54 5.32
N LYS A 617 10.11 23.53 4.67
CA LYS A 617 8.66 23.58 4.43
C LYS A 617 8.28 23.57 2.95
N ILE A 618 9.16 24.03 2.06
CA ILE A 618 8.87 24.19 0.63
C ILE A 618 9.87 23.36 -0.18
N ALA A 619 9.38 22.47 -1.02
CA ALA A 619 10.20 21.75 -1.99
C ALA A 619 9.83 22.13 -3.41
N ILE A 620 10.84 22.43 -4.25
CA ILE A 620 10.68 22.69 -5.68
C ILE A 620 11.17 21.45 -6.43
N VAL A 621 10.31 20.84 -7.24
CA VAL A 621 10.59 19.57 -7.91
C VAL A 621 10.40 19.66 -9.41
N VAL A 622 11.10 18.78 -10.14
CA VAL A 622 10.89 18.52 -11.56
C VAL A 622 10.85 17.01 -11.74
N ASP A 623 9.70 16.48 -12.16
CA ASP A 623 9.47 15.05 -12.41
C ASP A 623 9.79 14.08 -11.23
N MET A 624 10.20 14.62 -10.07
CA MET A 624 10.49 13.87 -8.86
C MET A 624 9.41 14.11 -7.81
N TRP A 625 9.16 13.15 -6.93
CA TRP A 625 8.20 13.20 -5.83
C TRP A 625 6.72 13.34 -6.24
N LEU A 626 6.40 13.30 -7.52
CA LEU A 626 5.02 13.40 -8.02
C LEU A 626 4.24 12.09 -7.85
N THR A 627 4.94 10.97 -7.75
CA THR A 627 4.37 9.63 -7.53
C THR A 627 5.27 8.85 -6.58
N GLY A 628 4.67 8.08 -5.68
CA GLY A 628 5.40 7.21 -4.77
C GLY A 628 6.13 7.90 -3.60
N PHE A 629 6.09 9.23 -3.48
CA PHE A 629 6.64 9.98 -2.37
C PHE A 629 5.52 10.38 -1.41
N ASP A 630 5.49 9.75 -0.24
CA ASP A 630 4.45 9.95 0.75
C ASP A 630 4.85 11.00 1.79
N VAL A 631 4.07 12.09 1.87
CA VAL A 631 4.18 13.16 2.86
C VAL A 631 2.77 13.52 3.33
N PRO A 632 2.23 12.81 4.33
CA PRO A 632 0.85 13.02 4.81
C PRO A 632 0.54 14.45 5.23
N SER A 633 1.55 15.20 5.62
CA SER A 633 1.45 16.59 6.07
C SER A 633 1.57 17.64 4.94
N LEU A 634 1.66 17.24 3.67
CA LEU A 634 1.69 18.16 2.54
C LEU A 634 0.33 18.85 2.38
N ALA A 635 0.30 20.17 2.56
CA ALA A 635 -0.93 20.95 2.55
C ALA A 635 -1.23 21.62 1.19
N THR A 636 -0.22 21.82 0.35
CA THR A 636 -0.36 22.57 -0.93
C THR A 636 0.62 22.05 -1.98
N MET A 637 0.13 21.98 -3.24
CA MET A 637 0.95 21.68 -4.41
C MET A 637 0.62 22.68 -5.52
#